data_4870f8b1f67e494e6a6cf7c1a65940e3
#
_entry.id   4870f8b1f67e494e6a6cf7c1a65940e3
#
_cell.length_a   1.000
_cell.length_b   1.000
_cell.length_c   1.000
_cell.angle_alpha   90.00
_cell.angle_beta   90.00
_cell.angle_gamma   90.00
#
_symmetry.space_group_name_H-M   'P 1'
#
loop_
_entity.id
_entity.type
_entity.pdbx_description
1 polymer ?
#
loop_
_entity_poly.entity_id
_entity_poly.type
_entity_poly.pdbx_seq_one_letter_code
_entity_poly.pdbx_strand_id
1 'polypeptide(L)'
;MFYLRLRQHSVNRVTLVCLIAVIAVFVAGCNSTKYLQNDEFLYQGAELVFTDTSFTGVDTNALRSDLLDLSRQDPNEKVLGLFPIKTWLYTLGDTAIDHYIAYQEQYDTRFLFVFDYDTLLKFITPLSDPKSNFREWLTTKAGEAPVLIDSTIADETAVRMSNYLYNRGFFEGTAVAGYRYDKKRQTGKVIYEVDAGKLYRMRNVYYEIADKGLLNKINQIPQKSSLAPGEPIDVDLLKAERTRINDYLRNVGYYRFQKEYIYFEVDTASGFDSLDIYVRVSNPVSDTVHHPFRIRNIYVYPNASIDYVDGVTPTNTFHYTDSTKVSRPSKKKLIAQYASRDTTLASASMYSDYLKGKVNKKDALKYYINKDSSSRKYYTLTAAGDLQPVKLYKTRTDYYLINSLDNYSPKAIADNIFINPNGYYSDSLIQRTVASFSSVGVFKYITVQALEIWDSTSYQQSIDLIVRLDPLQIRTVSYEFNANTTSDYLLGNAINFGYNQKNLFHRMDQLKLSLKGGIETQLGGDVTYINTSELNAGLSLTLPEFMWPIPIQVPKRYFPKTDWRVNFNYIDQINDFTLFNTTIEYNVSIYENSKNDRAQKQHIFKMPIPTLNIVRVPNISDAFREELNANPLLRQSFEEQLILGYGYTLILNTQPTGKHVLDYYLRTSAEFNTPFSDFIKVDADFRTYLNINTSNNIVFRATSGVAIPLAGKNPDAMFNTEVIPYVKQFFTGGAYSVRAFTVRKLGPGAYVDYDTTNFQRVDQVADIKLEANLEYRFDIISMLEGAVFCDIGNTFTLKDDPFRPHAQFHFTDFYKLLAVGPGAGLRLDFGYFVIRVDAAYPLYDPALDGPYREEVLGAYEAAGYTVPSKKVAINLAIGYPF
;
A
#
# COMPACT_ATOMS: atom_id res chain seq x y z
N MET A 1 -35.60 20.36 -41.36
CA MET A 1 -35.32 19.91 -39.98
C MET A 1 -35.52 18.41 -39.74
N PHE A 2 -36.48 17.72 -40.39
CA PHE A 2 -36.69 16.29 -40.23
C PHE A 2 -35.61 15.37 -40.87
N TYR A 3 -34.93 15.84 -41.92
CA TYR A 3 -33.91 15.05 -42.64
C TYR A 3 -32.55 14.98 -41.92
N LEU A 4 -32.22 15.93 -41.04
CA LEU A 4 -30.97 15.92 -40.25
C LEU A 4 -31.06 15.01 -39.02
N ARG A 5 -32.24 14.81 -38.44
CA ARG A 5 -32.43 13.87 -37.29
C ARG A 5 -32.29 12.40 -37.69
N LEU A 6 -32.61 12.03 -38.91
CA LEU A 6 -32.45 10.65 -39.40
C LEU A 6 -30.99 10.28 -39.69
N ARG A 7 -30.12 11.25 -39.98
CA ARG A 7 -28.72 10.98 -40.27
C ARG A 7 -27.89 10.72 -39.01
N GLN A 8 -28.22 11.35 -37.89
CA GLN A 8 -27.49 11.17 -36.62
C GLN A 8 -27.84 9.82 -35.94
N HIS A 9 -29.11 9.34 -36.07
CA HIS A 9 -29.45 8.00 -35.59
C HIS A 9 -28.89 6.86 -36.45
N SER A 10 -28.60 7.10 -37.74
CA SER A 10 -28.01 6.10 -38.63
C SER A 10 -26.52 5.87 -38.33
N VAL A 11 -25.76 6.93 -37.99
CA VAL A 11 -24.32 6.81 -37.64
C VAL A 11 -24.14 6.00 -36.35
N ASN A 12 -24.94 6.23 -35.33
CA ASN A 12 -24.87 5.44 -34.09
C ASN A 12 -25.27 3.96 -34.28
N ARG A 13 -26.22 3.67 -35.17
CA ARG A 13 -26.59 2.31 -35.50
C ARG A 13 -25.53 1.61 -36.34
N VAL A 14 -24.90 2.30 -37.29
CA VAL A 14 -23.83 1.75 -38.11
C VAL A 14 -22.58 1.47 -37.25
N THR A 15 -22.20 2.37 -36.33
CA THR A 15 -21.10 2.12 -35.40
C THR A 15 -21.37 0.97 -34.47
N LEU A 16 -22.59 0.83 -33.96
CA LEU A 16 -23.01 -0.30 -33.13
C LEU A 16 -23.03 -1.61 -33.94
N VAL A 17 -23.52 -1.57 -35.15
CA VAL A 17 -23.54 -2.75 -36.06
C VAL A 17 -22.12 -3.11 -36.47
N CYS A 18 -21.22 -2.15 -36.75
CA CYS A 18 -19.81 -2.44 -37.00
C CYS A 18 -19.10 -3.00 -35.77
N LEU A 19 -19.39 -2.50 -34.57
CA LEU A 19 -18.84 -3.05 -33.33
C LEU A 19 -19.35 -4.49 -33.08
N ILE A 20 -20.63 -4.73 -33.28
CA ILE A 20 -21.22 -6.08 -33.20
C ILE A 20 -20.68 -7.00 -34.30
N ALA A 21 -20.48 -6.50 -35.51
CA ALA A 21 -19.86 -7.26 -36.58
C ALA A 21 -18.42 -7.62 -36.31
N VAL A 22 -17.63 -6.69 -35.76
CA VAL A 22 -16.25 -6.94 -35.32
C VAL A 22 -16.23 -7.98 -34.22
N ILE A 23 -17.08 -7.86 -33.21
CA ILE A 23 -17.22 -8.85 -32.13
C ILE A 23 -17.66 -10.22 -32.73
N ALA A 24 -18.61 -10.25 -33.65
CA ALA A 24 -19.06 -11.47 -34.29
C ALA A 24 -17.99 -12.15 -35.14
N VAL A 25 -17.14 -11.39 -35.84
CA VAL A 25 -15.98 -11.91 -36.60
C VAL A 25 -14.95 -12.48 -35.63
N PHE A 26 -14.66 -11.83 -34.48
CA PHE A 26 -13.81 -12.36 -33.44
C PHE A 26 -14.37 -13.66 -32.84
N VAL A 27 -15.68 -13.72 -32.57
CA VAL A 27 -16.35 -14.93 -32.05
C VAL A 27 -16.35 -16.09 -33.05
N ALA A 28 -16.53 -15.83 -34.33
CA ALA A 28 -16.56 -16.85 -35.39
C ALA A 28 -15.15 -17.36 -35.78
N GLY A 29 -14.11 -16.54 -35.59
CA GLY A 29 -12.72 -16.88 -35.93
C GLY A 29 -11.95 -17.65 -34.86
N CYS A 30 -12.39 -17.60 -33.59
CA CYS A 30 -11.66 -18.19 -32.47
C CYS A 30 -11.93 -19.70 -32.25
N ASN A 31 -11.60 -20.54 -33.23
CA ASN A 31 -11.65 -22.00 -33.05
C ASN A 31 -10.25 -22.51 -32.67
N SER A 32 -9.96 -22.61 -31.40
CA SER A 32 -8.67 -23.04 -30.86
C SER A 32 -8.37 -24.55 -31.00
N THR A 33 -9.35 -25.36 -31.44
CA THR A 33 -9.18 -26.80 -31.60
C THR A 33 -9.00 -27.25 -33.05
N LYS A 34 -9.03 -26.33 -34.01
CA LYS A 34 -8.98 -26.64 -35.47
C LYS A 34 -7.68 -27.36 -35.89
N TYR A 35 -6.60 -27.18 -35.15
CA TYR A 35 -5.27 -27.68 -35.52
C TYR A 35 -4.78 -28.81 -34.60
N LEU A 36 -5.66 -29.35 -33.72
CA LEU A 36 -5.32 -30.48 -32.87
C LEU A 36 -5.35 -31.77 -33.66
N GLN A 37 -4.48 -32.72 -33.33
CA GLN A 37 -4.51 -34.07 -33.86
C GLN A 37 -5.77 -34.83 -33.40
N ASN A 38 -6.16 -35.91 -34.08
CA ASN A 38 -7.43 -36.59 -33.81
C ASN A 38 -7.57 -37.19 -32.41
N ASP A 39 -6.45 -37.42 -31.72
CA ASP A 39 -6.33 -37.97 -30.35
C ASP A 39 -5.91 -36.93 -29.30
N GLU A 40 -5.74 -35.67 -29.69
CA GLU A 40 -5.44 -34.59 -28.80
C GLU A 40 -6.72 -33.88 -28.34
N PHE A 41 -6.82 -33.58 -27.06
CA PHE A 41 -7.96 -32.90 -26.47
C PHE A 41 -7.52 -31.66 -25.68
N LEU A 42 -8.10 -30.51 -26.02
CA LEU A 42 -7.87 -29.24 -25.30
C LEU A 42 -8.43 -29.34 -23.90
N TYR A 43 -7.58 -29.05 -22.91
CA TYR A 43 -7.95 -29.10 -21.51
C TYR A 43 -8.90 -27.94 -21.13
N GLN A 44 -10.05 -28.25 -20.54
CA GLN A 44 -11.08 -27.31 -20.11
C GLN A 44 -11.19 -27.12 -18.59
N GLY A 45 -10.23 -27.69 -17.85
CA GLY A 45 -10.20 -27.64 -16.39
C GLY A 45 -10.51 -28.98 -15.73
N ALA A 46 -10.50 -28.97 -14.42
CA ALA A 46 -10.76 -30.12 -13.57
C ALA A 46 -12.14 -30.05 -12.91
N GLU A 47 -12.73 -31.21 -12.68
CA GLU A 47 -13.91 -31.40 -11.83
C GLU A 47 -13.56 -32.39 -10.71
N LEU A 48 -14.13 -32.20 -9.52
CA LEU A 48 -13.91 -33.07 -8.39
C LEU A 48 -15.24 -33.71 -7.94
N VAL A 49 -15.24 -35.02 -7.78
CA VAL A 49 -16.39 -35.80 -7.34
C VAL A 49 -15.99 -36.58 -6.08
N PHE A 50 -16.70 -36.37 -4.98
CA PHE A 50 -16.54 -37.23 -3.81
C PHE A 50 -17.35 -38.53 -4.00
N THR A 51 -16.70 -39.67 -3.83
CA THR A 51 -17.32 -41.00 -3.90
C THR A 51 -18.07 -41.34 -2.61
N ASP A 52 -17.56 -40.84 -1.47
CA ASP A 52 -18.24 -40.91 -0.18
C ASP A 52 -18.35 -39.53 0.44
N THR A 53 -19.53 -39.16 0.97
CA THR A 53 -19.83 -37.92 1.67
C THR A 53 -20.20 -38.16 3.13
N SER A 54 -19.91 -39.32 3.68
CA SER A 54 -20.30 -39.70 5.06
C SER A 54 -19.44 -39.00 6.14
N PHE A 55 -18.35 -38.28 5.79
CA PHE A 55 -17.54 -37.55 6.73
C PHE A 55 -18.28 -36.30 7.26
N THR A 56 -18.43 -36.21 8.58
CA THR A 56 -19.11 -35.11 9.24
C THR A 56 -18.14 -34.10 9.83
N GLY A 57 -18.54 -32.81 9.83
CA GLY A 57 -17.82 -31.75 10.53
C GLY A 57 -16.70 -31.05 9.74
N VAL A 58 -16.73 -31.14 8.39
CA VAL A 58 -15.88 -30.37 7.47
C VAL A 58 -16.77 -29.71 6.44
N ASP A 59 -16.43 -28.49 6.06
CA ASP A 59 -17.07 -27.83 4.91
C ASP A 59 -16.59 -28.48 3.62
N THR A 60 -17.47 -29.30 3.03
CA THR A 60 -17.19 -30.02 1.78
C THR A 60 -16.89 -29.09 0.59
N ASN A 61 -17.44 -27.87 0.60
CA ASN A 61 -17.19 -26.90 -0.48
C ASN A 61 -15.79 -26.32 -0.33
N ALA A 62 -15.37 -25.98 0.90
CA ALA A 62 -14.01 -25.52 1.16
C ALA A 62 -12.99 -26.62 0.80
N LEU A 63 -13.22 -27.86 1.24
CA LEU A 63 -12.34 -28.98 0.91
C LEU A 63 -12.25 -29.23 -0.61
N ARG A 64 -13.37 -29.11 -1.33
CA ARG A 64 -13.39 -29.21 -2.80
C ARG A 64 -12.55 -28.13 -3.46
N SER A 65 -12.69 -26.87 -3.01
CA SER A 65 -11.89 -25.75 -3.51
C SER A 65 -10.41 -25.99 -3.28
N ASP A 66 -10.04 -26.33 -2.05
CA ASP A 66 -8.64 -26.57 -1.67
C ASP A 66 -8.00 -27.71 -2.49
N LEU A 67 -8.75 -28.78 -2.75
CA LEU A 67 -8.27 -29.90 -3.57
C LEU A 67 -8.12 -29.51 -5.05
N LEU A 68 -9.07 -28.77 -5.61
CA LEU A 68 -8.98 -28.29 -6.99
C LEU A 68 -7.82 -27.32 -7.20
N ASP A 69 -7.51 -26.49 -6.20
CA ASP A 69 -6.37 -25.56 -6.24
C ASP A 69 -5.00 -26.28 -6.27
N LEU A 70 -4.95 -27.58 -5.98
CA LEU A 70 -3.74 -28.41 -6.14
C LEU A 70 -3.47 -28.82 -7.59
N SER A 71 -4.40 -28.59 -8.51
CA SER A 71 -4.22 -28.90 -9.92
C SER A 71 -3.00 -28.15 -10.47
N ARG A 72 -2.12 -28.88 -11.14
CA ARG A 72 -0.93 -28.28 -11.78
C ARG A 72 -1.19 -27.84 -13.19
N GLN A 73 -2.27 -28.32 -13.78
CA GLN A 73 -2.63 -27.99 -15.13
C GLN A 73 -3.77 -26.97 -15.08
N ASP A 74 -3.49 -25.77 -15.58
CA ASP A 74 -4.48 -24.72 -15.75
C ASP A 74 -4.98 -24.73 -17.20
N PRO A 75 -6.29 -24.53 -17.43
CA PRO A 75 -6.80 -24.39 -18.79
C PRO A 75 -6.32 -23.06 -19.38
N ASN A 76 -6.21 -22.99 -20.72
CA ASN A 76 -5.88 -21.76 -21.41
C ASN A 76 -6.74 -20.59 -20.94
N GLU A 77 -6.11 -19.44 -20.73
CA GLU A 77 -6.78 -18.24 -20.29
C GLU A 77 -7.77 -17.72 -21.34
N LYS A 78 -8.96 -17.33 -20.85
CA LYS A 78 -10.00 -16.75 -21.69
C LYS A 78 -10.21 -15.28 -21.31
N VAL A 79 -10.02 -14.37 -22.24
CA VAL A 79 -10.31 -12.96 -22.05
C VAL A 79 -11.81 -12.81 -21.77
N LEU A 80 -12.17 -12.09 -20.70
CA LEU A 80 -13.53 -11.98 -20.18
C LEU A 80 -14.19 -13.34 -19.85
N GLY A 81 -13.42 -14.41 -19.64
CA GLY A 81 -13.92 -15.77 -19.39
C GLY A 81 -14.57 -16.44 -20.62
N LEU A 82 -14.58 -15.78 -21.78
CA LEU A 82 -15.29 -16.23 -22.99
C LEU A 82 -14.37 -16.49 -24.17
N PHE A 83 -13.38 -15.61 -24.41
CA PHE A 83 -12.62 -15.57 -25.66
C PHE A 83 -11.19 -16.09 -25.48
N PRO A 84 -10.78 -17.21 -26.13
CA PRO A 84 -9.42 -17.74 -26.06
C PRO A 84 -8.47 -16.98 -27.01
N ILE A 85 -8.33 -15.64 -26.82
CA ILE A 85 -7.57 -14.76 -27.70
C ILE A 85 -6.09 -15.14 -27.72
N LYS A 86 -5.50 -15.46 -26.57
CA LYS A 86 -4.08 -15.85 -26.48
C LYS A 86 -3.80 -17.13 -27.27
N THR A 87 -4.64 -18.13 -27.13
CA THR A 87 -4.52 -19.40 -27.88
C THR A 87 -4.71 -19.20 -29.39
N TRP A 88 -5.64 -18.31 -29.77
CA TRP A 88 -5.84 -17.95 -31.16
C TRP A 88 -4.61 -17.20 -31.74
N LEU A 89 -4.02 -16.28 -31.01
CA LEU A 89 -2.78 -15.58 -31.41
C LEU A 89 -1.61 -16.55 -31.58
N TYR A 90 -1.49 -17.53 -30.70
CA TYR A 90 -0.51 -18.60 -30.83
C TYR A 90 -0.69 -19.38 -32.14
N THR A 91 -1.92 -19.82 -32.45
CA THR A 91 -2.21 -20.56 -33.69
C THR A 91 -1.95 -19.75 -34.95
N LEU A 92 -2.04 -18.42 -34.90
CA LEU A 92 -1.64 -17.51 -35.98
C LEU A 92 -0.13 -17.51 -36.22
N GLY A 93 0.66 -17.70 -35.17
CA GLY A 93 2.12 -17.74 -35.25
C GLY A 93 2.71 -19.13 -35.49
N ASP A 94 1.94 -20.19 -35.33
CA ASP A 94 2.43 -21.57 -35.40
C ASP A 94 2.43 -22.12 -36.83
N THR A 95 3.17 -23.22 -37.05
CA THR A 95 3.37 -23.87 -38.35
C THR A 95 2.08 -24.39 -38.99
N ALA A 96 1.02 -24.58 -38.24
CA ALA A 96 -0.30 -24.93 -38.72
C ALA A 96 -0.89 -23.96 -39.77
N ILE A 97 -0.45 -22.69 -39.75
CA ILE A 97 -0.82 -21.70 -40.78
C ILE A 97 -0.23 -22.05 -42.14
N ASP A 98 0.97 -22.65 -42.18
CA ASP A 98 1.60 -23.08 -43.45
C ASP A 98 0.74 -24.10 -44.17
N HIS A 99 0.12 -25.01 -43.44
CA HIS A 99 -0.83 -25.96 -43.98
C HIS A 99 -2.15 -25.32 -44.42
N TYR A 100 -2.62 -24.29 -43.74
CA TYR A 100 -3.87 -23.58 -44.10
C TYR A 100 -3.71 -22.73 -45.34
N ILE A 101 -2.56 -22.06 -45.51
CA ILE A 101 -2.24 -21.30 -46.73
C ILE A 101 -2.13 -22.25 -47.92
N ALA A 102 -1.41 -23.34 -47.77
CA ALA A 102 -1.30 -24.37 -48.85
C ALA A 102 -2.65 -24.99 -49.21
N TYR A 103 -3.55 -25.14 -48.24
CA TYR A 103 -4.92 -25.66 -48.51
C TYR A 103 -5.78 -24.59 -49.22
N GLN A 104 -5.64 -23.32 -48.90
CA GLN A 104 -6.38 -22.20 -49.56
C GLN A 104 -5.88 -21.97 -50.99
N GLU A 105 -4.59 -22.12 -51.23
CA GLU A 105 -4.03 -22.05 -52.61
C GLU A 105 -4.56 -23.18 -53.52
N GLN A 106 -4.93 -24.34 -52.94
CA GLN A 106 -5.45 -25.48 -53.65
C GLN A 106 -6.97 -25.41 -53.93
N TYR A 107 -7.75 -24.63 -53.13
CA TYR A 107 -9.20 -24.50 -53.28
C TYR A 107 -9.59 -23.05 -53.38
N ASP A 108 -9.90 -22.61 -54.61
CA ASP A 108 -10.44 -21.26 -54.95
C ASP A 108 -11.82 -21.08 -54.26
N THR A 109 -11.84 -20.59 -53.04
CA THR A 109 -13.06 -20.32 -52.28
C THR A 109 -13.18 -18.82 -51.99
N ARG A 110 -14.13 -18.22 -52.71
CA ARG A 110 -14.68 -16.86 -52.53
C ARG A 110 -15.27 -16.64 -51.14
N PHE A 111 -14.41 -16.50 -50.11
CA PHE A 111 -14.92 -16.22 -48.77
C PHE A 111 -14.03 -15.18 -48.05
N LEU A 112 -14.14 -13.91 -48.48
CA LEU A 112 -13.86 -12.72 -47.67
C LEU A 112 -14.23 -11.46 -48.43
N PHE A 113 -15.39 -10.92 -48.15
CA PHE A 113 -15.94 -9.71 -48.75
C PHE A 113 -15.33 -8.38 -48.27
N VAL A 114 -14.25 -8.38 -47.48
CA VAL A 114 -13.79 -7.17 -46.79
C VAL A 114 -12.36 -6.74 -47.13
N PHE A 115 -11.51 -7.62 -47.59
CA PHE A 115 -10.10 -7.28 -47.95
C PHE A 115 -9.72 -7.85 -49.29
N ASP A 116 -9.08 -7.01 -50.12
CA ASP A 116 -8.44 -7.42 -51.37
C ASP A 116 -7.32 -8.46 -51.10
N TYR A 117 -7.20 -9.45 -51.97
CA TYR A 117 -6.27 -10.58 -51.86
C TYR A 117 -4.83 -10.11 -51.65
N ASP A 118 -4.38 -9.05 -52.37
CA ASP A 118 -3.04 -8.49 -52.22
C ASP A 118 -2.81 -7.83 -50.87
N THR A 119 -3.81 -7.27 -50.23
CA THR A 119 -3.75 -6.67 -48.90
C THR A 119 -3.71 -7.76 -47.83
N LEU A 120 -4.46 -8.82 -47.99
CA LEU A 120 -4.43 -10.00 -47.11
C LEU A 120 -3.08 -10.73 -47.20
N LEU A 121 -2.54 -10.89 -48.40
CA LEU A 121 -1.25 -11.53 -48.65
C LEU A 121 -0.10 -10.75 -48.02
N LYS A 122 -0.11 -9.41 -48.09
CA LYS A 122 0.87 -8.53 -47.42
C LYS A 122 0.80 -8.64 -45.89
N PHE A 123 -0.37 -8.93 -45.34
CA PHE A 123 -0.54 -9.12 -43.90
C PHE A 123 -0.12 -10.52 -43.43
N ILE A 124 -0.33 -11.53 -44.26
CA ILE A 124 -0.05 -12.95 -43.95
C ILE A 124 1.39 -13.35 -44.29
N THR A 125 2.03 -12.74 -45.31
CA THR A 125 3.40 -13.05 -45.71
C THR A 125 4.45 -12.94 -44.57
N PRO A 126 4.39 -11.95 -43.67
CA PRO A 126 5.26 -11.92 -42.49
C PRO A 126 5.00 -13.06 -41.50
N LEU A 127 3.78 -13.63 -41.47
CA LEU A 127 3.38 -14.72 -40.62
C LEU A 127 3.84 -16.06 -41.16
N SER A 128 3.97 -16.22 -42.47
CA SER A 128 4.42 -17.44 -43.15
C SER A 128 5.95 -17.66 -43.10
N ASP A 129 6.74 -16.64 -42.81
CA ASP A 129 8.18 -16.77 -42.63
C ASP A 129 8.53 -17.38 -41.26
N PRO A 130 9.08 -18.62 -41.21
CA PRO A 130 9.41 -19.28 -39.93
C PRO A 130 10.48 -18.55 -39.10
N LYS A 131 11.21 -17.61 -39.69
CA LYS A 131 12.23 -16.76 -39.01
C LYS A 131 11.75 -15.33 -38.72
N SER A 132 10.48 -15.03 -38.94
CA SER A 132 9.94 -13.71 -38.70
C SER A 132 9.90 -13.39 -37.20
N ASN A 133 10.52 -12.29 -36.78
CA ASN A 133 10.46 -11.80 -35.39
C ASN A 133 9.01 -11.58 -34.91
N PHE A 134 8.09 -11.27 -35.83
CA PHE A 134 6.69 -11.10 -35.52
C PHE A 134 5.99 -12.43 -35.22
N ARG A 135 6.34 -13.50 -35.94
CA ARG A 135 5.83 -14.84 -35.67
C ARG A 135 6.34 -15.38 -34.34
N GLU A 136 7.63 -15.23 -34.05
CA GLU A 136 8.22 -15.56 -32.76
C GLU A 136 7.53 -14.77 -31.63
N TRP A 137 7.25 -13.50 -31.84
CA TRP A 137 6.53 -12.68 -30.87
C TRP A 137 5.10 -13.19 -30.64
N LEU A 138 4.37 -13.59 -31.70
CA LEU A 138 3.02 -14.14 -31.58
C LEU A 138 2.98 -15.45 -30.78
N THR A 139 3.98 -16.33 -30.98
CA THR A 139 4.00 -17.64 -30.30
C THR A 139 4.59 -17.58 -28.89
N THR A 140 5.55 -16.69 -28.63
CA THR A 140 6.30 -16.69 -27.38
C THR A 140 5.87 -15.60 -26.39
N LYS A 141 5.31 -14.48 -26.90
CA LYS A 141 4.99 -13.29 -26.07
C LYS A 141 3.50 -12.96 -26.06
N ALA A 142 2.84 -13.02 -27.20
CA ALA A 142 1.44 -12.61 -27.32
C ALA A 142 0.48 -13.80 -27.19
N GLY A 143 0.85 -14.95 -27.68
CA GLY A 143 0.06 -16.18 -27.70
C GLY A 143 0.42 -17.11 -26.56
N GLU A 144 -0.49 -18.03 -26.30
CA GLU A 144 -0.38 -19.14 -25.34
C GLU A 144 -0.66 -20.47 -26.07
N ALA A 145 0.28 -21.40 -25.99
CA ALA A 145 0.11 -22.70 -26.62
C ALA A 145 -1.16 -23.41 -26.08
N PRO A 146 -1.89 -24.16 -26.94
CA PRO A 146 -3.03 -24.92 -26.46
C PRO A 146 -2.60 -25.94 -25.40
N VAL A 147 -3.22 -25.89 -24.23
CA VAL A 147 -2.96 -26.79 -23.13
C VAL A 147 -3.76 -28.07 -23.38
N LEU A 148 -3.05 -29.17 -23.66
CA LEU A 148 -3.65 -30.49 -23.89
C LEU A 148 -3.80 -31.26 -22.58
N ILE A 149 -4.73 -32.20 -22.50
CA ILE A 149 -4.85 -33.09 -21.34
C ILE A 149 -3.59 -33.95 -21.25
N ASP A 150 -2.89 -33.84 -20.13
CA ASP A 150 -1.72 -34.64 -19.79
C ASP A 150 -2.07 -35.58 -18.63
N SER A 151 -2.07 -36.89 -18.94
CA SER A 151 -2.37 -37.94 -17.95
C SER A 151 -1.33 -38.00 -16.84
N THR A 152 -0.06 -37.72 -17.13
CA THR A 152 1.02 -37.74 -16.14
C THR A 152 0.81 -36.61 -15.09
N ILE A 153 0.48 -35.44 -15.57
CA ILE A 153 0.20 -34.29 -14.67
C ILE A 153 -1.09 -34.53 -13.85
N ALA A 154 -2.09 -35.16 -14.47
CA ALA A 154 -3.33 -35.47 -13.77
C ALA A 154 -3.11 -36.51 -12.66
N ASP A 155 -2.33 -37.57 -12.91
CA ASP A 155 -1.98 -38.60 -11.93
C ASP A 155 -1.12 -38.03 -10.80
N GLU A 156 -0.12 -37.18 -11.12
CA GLU A 156 0.65 -36.45 -10.09
C GLU A 156 -0.24 -35.55 -9.23
N THR A 157 -1.25 -34.92 -9.82
CA THR A 157 -2.21 -34.09 -9.10
C THR A 157 -3.07 -34.94 -8.16
N ALA A 158 -3.53 -36.14 -8.60
CA ALA A 158 -4.28 -37.08 -7.78
C ALA A 158 -3.46 -37.54 -6.56
N VAL A 159 -2.17 -37.83 -6.74
CA VAL A 159 -1.26 -38.16 -5.63
C VAL A 159 -1.13 -36.98 -4.66
N ARG A 160 -1.06 -35.75 -5.15
CA ARG A 160 -1.02 -34.57 -4.30
C ARG A 160 -2.32 -34.37 -3.53
N MET A 161 -3.47 -34.63 -4.15
CA MET A 161 -4.77 -34.57 -3.48
C MET A 161 -4.83 -35.58 -2.34
N SER A 162 -4.36 -36.83 -2.59
CA SER A 162 -4.27 -37.87 -1.56
C SER A 162 -3.34 -37.43 -0.40
N ASN A 163 -2.17 -36.85 -0.71
CA ASN A 163 -1.25 -36.34 0.30
C ASN A 163 -1.86 -35.14 1.07
N TYR A 164 -2.63 -34.29 0.43
CA TYR A 164 -3.34 -33.21 1.06
C TYR A 164 -4.37 -33.72 2.07
N LEU A 165 -5.18 -34.70 1.67
CA LEU A 165 -6.15 -35.35 2.54
C LEU A 165 -5.47 -35.98 3.75
N TYR A 166 -4.38 -36.72 3.54
CA TYR A 166 -3.56 -37.30 4.61
C TYR A 166 -3.08 -36.21 5.60
N ASN A 167 -2.60 -35.08 5.09
CA ASN A 167 -2.13 -33.95 5.91
C ASN A 167 -3.25 -33.24 6.68
N ARG A 168 -4.50 -33.40 6.27
CA ARG A 168 -5.70 -32.85 6.90
C ARG A 168 -6.41 -33.81 7.84
N GLY A 169 -5.81 -34.96 8.12
CA GLY A 169 -6.34 -35.98 9.04
C GLY A 169 -7.22 -37.03 8.39
N PHE A 170 -7.31 -37.10 7.08
CA PHE A 170 -7.95 -38.17 6.34
C PHE A 170 -6.88 -39.19 5.90
N PHE A 171 -6.40 -40.00 6.85
CA PHE A 171 -5.26 -40.87 6.63
C PHE A 171 -5.51 -41.99 5.61
N GLU A 172 -6.76 -42.30 5.34
CA GLU A 172 -7.18 -43.30 4.34
C GLU A 172 -7.61 -42.63 3.01
N GLY A 173 -7.54 -41.28 2.94
CA GLY A 173 -8.00 -40.51 1.81
C GLY A 173 -7.23 -40.80 0.53
N THR A 174 -7.94 -41.09 -0.55
CA THR A 174 -7.38 -41.34 -1.87
C THR A 174 -8.07 -40.49 -2.94
N ALA A 175 -7.32 -40.17 -3.98
CA ALA A 175 -7.83 -39.51 -5.17
C ALA A 175 -7.31 -40.21 -6.41
N VAL A 176 -8.16 -40.33 -7.44
CA VAL A 176 -7.84 -40.96 -8.72
C VAL A 176 -8.28 -40.05 -9.86
N ALA A 177 -7.44 -39.92 -10.89
CA ALA A 177 -7.76 -39.13 -12.07
C ALA A 177 -8.57 -39.97 -13.09
N GLY A 178 -9.68 -39.42 -13.55
CA GLY A 178 -10.51 -39.90 -14.66
C GLY A 178 -10.64 -38.82 -15.73
N TYR A 179 -11.14 -39.18 -16.90
CA TYR A 179 -11.18 -38.28 -18.05
C TYR A 179 -12.55 -38.27 -18.70
N ARG A 180 -13.04 -37.08 -19.05
CA ARG A 180 -14.28 -36.93 -19.83
C ARG A 180 -13.96 -36.15 -21.10
N TYR A 181 -14.12 -36.80 -22.26
CA TYR A 181 -13.82 -36.21 -23.58
C TYR A 181 -15.08 -35.87 -24.37
N ASP A 182 -15.08 -34.68 -24.98
CA ASP A 182 -16.02 -34.27 -26.03
C ASP A 182 -15.30 -34.40 -27.39
N LYS A 183 -15.53 -35.56 -28.06
CA LYS A 183 -14.90 -35.87 -29.36
C LYS A 183 -15.33 -34.91 -30.48
N LYS A 184 -16.53 -34.29 -30.39
CA LYS A 184 -17.01 -33.36 -31.42
C LYS A 184 -16.27 -31.98 -31.34
N ARG A 185 -15.93 -31.54 -30.12
CA ARG A 185 -15.24 -30.29 -29.89
C ARG A 185 -13.76 -30.44 -29.68
N GLN A 186 -13.23 -31.69 -29.67
CA GLN A 186 -11.84 -31.96 -29.28
C GLN A 186 -11.44 -31.29 -27.97
N THR A 187 -12.30 -31.34 -26.96
CA THR A 187 -12.06 -30.81 -25.63
C THR A 187 -12.26 -31.87 -24.58
N GLY A 188 -11.66 -31.72 -23.43
CA GLY A 188 -11.87 -32.64 -22.33
C GLY A 188 -11.60 -32.05 -20.98
N LYS A 189 -12.08 -32.69 -19.93
CA LYS A 189 -11.89 -32.38 -18.53
C LYS A 189 -11.28 -33.55 -17.80
N VAL A 190 -10.45 -33.23 -16.79
CA VAL A 190 -10.00 -34.18 -15.81
C VAL A 190 -11.02 -34.25 -14.68
N ILE A 191 -11.42 -35.48 -14.29
CA ILE A 191 -12.34 -35.71 -13.18
C ILE A 191 -11.56 -36.39 -12.07
N TYR A 192 -11.39 -35.71 -10.93
CA TYR A 192 -10.78 -36.32 -9.77
C TYR A 192 -11.88 -36.96 -8.91
N GLU A 193 -11.86 -38.28 -8.85
CA GLU A 193 -12.69 -39.09 -7.94
C GLU A 193 -11.97 -39.20 -6.61
N VAL A 194 -12.56 -38.60 -5.56
CA VAL A 194 -11.95 -38.52 -4.24
C VAL A 194 -12.78 -39.33 -3.24
N ASP A 195 -12.12 -40.29 -2.63
CA ASP A 195 -12.59 -40.98 -1.44
C ASP A 195 -11.85 -40.36 -0.23
N ALA A 196 -12.54 -39.57 0.57
CA ALA A 196 -11.89 -38.91 1.70
C ALA A 196 -11.65 -39.83 2.89
N GLY A 197 -12.43 -40.94 3.02
CA GLY A 197 -12.36 -41.82 4.17
C GLY A 197 -12.74 -41.11 5.49
N LYS A 198 -12.21 -41.61 6.61
CA LYS A 198 -12.51 -41.10 7.95
C LYS A 198 -11.65 -39.91 8.33
N LEU A 199 -12.25 -38.93 9.02
CA LEU A 199 -11.54 -37.81 9.60
C LEU A 199 -11.09 -38.10 11.01
N TYR A 200 -9.79 -38.13 11.26
CA TYR A 200 -9.18 -38.36 12.56
C TYR A 200 -9.04 -37.05 13.33
N ARG A 201 -9.43 -37.06 14.61
CA ARG A 201 -9.42 -35.88 15.50
C ARG A 201 -8.47 -36.07 16.68
N MET A 202 -7.99 -34.94 17.22
CA MET A 202 -7.17 -34.92 18.44
C MET A 202 -8.05 -35.24 19.65
N ARG A 203 -7.69 -36.27 20.42
CA ARG A 203 -8.35 -36.60 21.70
C ARG A 203 -7.71 -35.84 22.85
N ASN A 204 -6.39 -35.99 23.03
CA ASN A 204 -5.62 -35.24 24.02
C ASN A 204 -4.29 -34.79 23.39
N VAL A 205 -3.70 -33.71 23.95
CA VAL A 205 -2.40 -33.19 23.56
C VAL A 205 -1.49 -33.15 24.76
N TYR A 206 -0.41 -33.93 24.76
CA TYR A 206 0.55 -34.04 25.83
C TYR A 206 1.90 -33.41 25.44
N TYR A 207 2.47 -32.62 26.35
CA TYR A 207 3.81 -32.03 26.17
C TYR A 207 4.82 -32.85 26.99
N GLU A 208 5.48 -33.81 26.36
CA GLU A 208 6.48 -34.69 26.97
C GLU A 208 7.90 -34.23 26.59
N ILE A 209 8.44 -33.30 27.35
CA ILE A 209 9.74 -32.69 27.08
C ILE A 209 10.69 -33.05 28.22
N ALA A 210 11.79 -33.72 27.88
CA ALA A 210 12.79 -34.20 28.86
C ALA A 210 13.47 -33.04 29.59
N ASP A 211 13.75 -31.93 28.90
CA ASP A 211 14.30 -30.70 29.50
C ASP A 211 13.21 -29.95 30.27
N LYS A 212 13.23 -30.10 31.60
CA LYS A 212 12.28 -29.43 32.49
C LYS A 212 12.34 -27.91 32.44
N GLY A 213 13.52 -27.34 32.18
CA GLY A 213 13.72 -25.91 32.01
C GLY A 213 12.98 -25.38 30.77
N LEU A 214 13.11 -26.13 29.68
CA LEU A 214 12.45 -25.84 28.41
C LEU A 214 10.92 -26.04 28.54
N LEU A 215 10.46 -27.12 29.17
CA LEU A 215 9.04 -27.37 29.43
C LEU A 215 8.40 -26.22 30.20
N ASN A 216 9.07 -25.73 31.27
CA ASN A 216 8.57 -24.59 32.03
C ASN A 216 8.45 -23.31 31.16
N LYS A 217 9.35 -23.10 30.22
CA LYS A 217 9.28 -21.97 29.28
C LYS A 217 8.12 -22.13 28.30
N ILE A 218 7.93 -23.32 27.76
CA ILE A 218 6.83 -23.62 26.84
C ILE A 218 5.47 -23.42 27.50
N ASN A 219 5.33 -23.84 28.76
CA ASN A 219 4.10 -23.60 29.53
C ASN A 219 3.82 -22.13 29.84
N GLN A 220 4.84 -21.26 29.74
CA GLN A 220 4.72 -19.81 29.96
C GLN A 220 4.36 -19.06 28.65
N ILE A 221 4.19 -19.73 27.52
CA ILE A 221 3.85 -19.07 26.26
C ILE A 221 2.47 -18.41 26.39
N PRO A 222 2.35 -17.07 26.17
CA PRO A 222 1.07 -16.36 26.37
C PRO A 222 0.00 -16.73 25.34
N GLN A 223 0.44 -17.10 24.12
CA GLN A 223 -0.45 -17.51 23.04
C GLN A 223 -0.93 -18.93 23.28
N LYS A 224 -2.23 -19.15 23.17
CA LYS A 224 -2.80 -20.50 23.25
C LYS A 224 -2.31 -21.37 22.10
N SER A 225 -2.13 -22.65 22.37
CA SER A 225 -1.87 -23.64 21.33
C SER A 225 -3.07 -23.77 20.38
N SER A 226 -2.80 -23.97 19.11
CA SER A 226 -3.82 -24.32 18.10
C SER A 226 -4.21 -25.80 18.18
N LEU A 227 -3.42 -26.62 18.88
CA LEU A 227 -3.74 -28.03 19.11
C LEU A 227 -4.74 -28.11 20.27
N ALA A 228 -5.98 -28.47 19.96
CA ALA A 228 -7.03 -28.61 20.95
C ALA A 228 -7.79 -29.92 20.77
N PRO A 229 -8.26 -30.56 21.87
CA PRO A 229 -9.13 -31.71 21.80
C PRO A 229 -10.37 -31.46 20.95
N GLY A 230 -10.71 -32.41 20.06
CA GLY A 230 -11.82 -32.32 19.13
C GLY A 230 -11.48 -31.73 17.77
N GLU A 231 -10.37 -31.00 17.62
CA GLU A 231 -9.92 -30.48 16.32
C GLU A 231 -9.37 -31.60 15.43
N PRO A 232 -9.48 -31.47 14.09
CA PRO A 232 -8.85 -32.43 13.18
C PRO A 232 -7.32 -32.50 13.37
N ILE A 233 -6.73 -33.65 13.10
CA ILE A 233 -5.27 -33.79 13.07
C ILE A 233 -4.78 -33.19 11.76
N ASP A 234 -4.37 -31.94 11.80
CA ASP A 234 -3.94 -31.14 10.65
C ASP A 234 -2.43 -30.85 10.76
N VAL A 235 -1.69 -31.21 9.74
CA VAL A 235 -0.24 -30.95 9.66
C VAL A 235 0.06 -29.44 9.72
N ASP A 236 -0.83 -28.59 9.22
CA ASP A 236 -0.62 -27.14 9.30
C ASP A 236 -0.82 -26.62 10.73
N LEU A 237 -1.73 -27.20 11.52
CA LEU A 237 -1.83 -26.90 12.95
C LEU A 237 -0.58 -27.37 13.70
N LEU A 238 -0.04 -28.56 13.36
CA LEU A 238 1.22 -29.05 13.92
C LEU A 238 2.40 -28.12 13.56
N LYS A 239 2.48 -27.65 12.30
CA LYS A 239 3.49 -26.67 11.86
C LYS A 239 3.31 -25.32 12.57
N ALA A 240 2.07 -24.88 12.79
CA ALA A 240 1.78 -23.64 13.52
C ALA A 240 2.23 -23.75 14.98
N GLU A 241 1.98 -24.87 15.63
CA GLU A 241 2.44 -25.15 16.99
C GLU A 241 3.96 -25.17 17.09
N ARG A 242 4.62 -25.86 16.16
CA ARG A 242 6.08 -25.86 16.02
C ARG A 242 6.64 -24.45 15.90
N THR A 243 5.99 -23.62 15.06
CA THR A 243 6.39 -22.22 14.87
C THR A 243 6.16 -21.41 16.15
N ARG A 244 5.01 -21.58 16.82
CA ARG A 244 4.66 -20.89 18.08
C ARG A 244 5.71 -21.15 19.17
N ILE A 245 6.09 -22.41 19.37
CA ILE A 245 7.10 -22.81 20.35
C ILE A 245 8.47 -22.25 19.97
N ASN A 246 8.89 -22.46 18.71
CA ASN A 246 10.18 -21.99 18.23
C ASN A 246 10.34 -20.47 18.37
N ASP A 247 9.34 -19.70 17.91
CA ASP A 247 9.40 -18.24 17.95
C ASP A 247 9.46 -17.71 19.38
N TYR A 248 8.70 -18.32 20.29
CA TYR A 248 8.78 -17.95 21.69
C TYR A 248 10.15 -18.24 22.28
N LEU A 249 10.66 -19.44 22.11
CA LEU A 249 11.94 -19.87 22.69
C LEU A 249 13.08 -19.00 22.12
N ARG A 250 13.12 -18.73 20.83
CA ARG A 250 14.09 -17.82 20.23
C ARG A 250 13.97 -16.39 20.75
N ASN A 251 12.80 -15.98 21.20
CA ASN A 251 12.60 -14.66 21.79
C ASN A 251 12.96 -14.56 23.28
N VAL A 252 13.14 -15.70 23.96
CA VAL A 252 13.53 -15.74 25.37
C VAL A 252 14.95 -16.28 25.60
N GLY A 253 15.78 -16.29 24.56
CA GLY A 253 17.20 -16.55 24.67
C GLY A 253 17.74 -17.77 23.91
N TYR A 254 16.90 -18.69 23.51
CA TYR A 254 17.36 -19.95 22.89
C TYR A 254 17.79 -19.76 21.43
N TYR A 255 18.96 -19.13 21.22
CA TYR A 255 19.49 -18.77 19.90
C TYR A 255 19.65 -19.96 18.96
N ARG A 256 20.18 -21.08 19.45
CA ARG A 256 20.42 -22.31 18.65
C ARG A 256 19.15 -23.16 18.46
N PHE A 257 18.03 -22.80 19.10
CA PHE A 257 16.81 -23.56 18.96
C PHE A 257 16.27 -23.46 17.54
N GLN A 258 15.86 -24.58 16.99
CA GLN A 258 15.33 -24.72 15.62
C GLN A 258 14.02 -25.50 15.63
N LYS A 259 13.19 -25.31 14.64
CA LYS A 259 11.89 -25.98 14.49
C LYS A 259 12.01 -27.51 14.41
N GLU A 260 13.12 -27.98 13.88
CA GLU A 260 13.45 -29.38 13.64
C GLU A 260 13.61 -30.17 14.94
N TYR A 261 13.92 -29.53 16.06
CA TYR A 261 13.92 -30.17 17.35
C TYR A 261 12.53 -30.58 17.84
N ILE A 262 11.46 -29.96 17.30
CA ILE A 262 10.08 -30.24 17.71
C ILE A 262 9.52 -31.30 16.78
N TYR A 263 9.08 -32.43 17.34
CA TYR A 263 8.40 -33.48 16.59
C TYR A 263 7.14 -33.93 17.32
N PHE A 264 6.24 -34.55 16.56
CA PHE A 264 4.96 -35.01 17.05
C PHE A 264 4.88 -36.51 16.90
N GLU A 265 4.43 -37.20 17.93
CA GLU A 265 4.07 -38.62 17.88
C GLU A 265 2.57 -38.73 18.05
N VAL A 266 1.94 -39.55 17.22
CA VAL A 266 0.51 -39.80 17.26
C VAL A 266 0.29 -41.26 17.65
N ASP A 267 -0.46 -41.48 18.76
CA ASP A 267 -0.79 -42.81 19.19
C ASP A 267 -1.99 -43.37 18.40
N THR A 268 -1.69 -44.32 17.52
CA THR A 268 -2.68 -45.01 16.65
C THR A 268 -3.19 -46.30 17.25
N ALA A 269 -2.69 -46.72 18.40
CA ALA A 269 -3.05 -48.03 18.99
C ALA A 269 -4.46 -48.07 19.61
N SER A 270 -5.11 -46.93 19.78
CA SER A 270 -6.39 -46.85 20.46
C SER A 270 -7.61 -47.31 19.66
N GLY A 271 -7.50 -47.55 18.37
CA GLY A 271 -8.58 -48.08 17.49
C GLY A 271 -9.80 -47.14 17.29
N PHE A 272 -9.75 -45.91 17.74
CA PHE A 272 -10.81 -44.90 17.64
C PHE A 272 -10.46 -43.84 16.59
N ASP A 273 -11.46 -43.14 16.08
CA ASP A 273 -11.30 -41.98 15.17
C ASP A 273 -10.72 -40.74 15.87
N SER A 274 -10.31 -40.86 17.12
CA SER A 274 -9.68 -39.81 17.93
C SER A 274 -8.38 -40.34 18.56
N LEU A 275 -7.28 -39.58 18.33
CA LEU A 275 -5.92 -39.99 18.62
C LEU A 275 -5.25 -39.01 19.60
N ASP A 276 -4.36 -39.55 20.43
CA ASP A 276 -3.55 -38.73 21.34
C ASP A 276 -2.30 -38.22 20.62
N ILE A 277 -1.96 -36.95 20.83
CA ILE A 277 -0.79 -36.30 20.24
C ILE A 277 0.23 -35.99 21.34
N TYR A 278 1.46 -36.44 21.14
CA TYR A 278 2.60 -36.16 22.02
C TYR A 278 3.51 -35.15 21.34
N VAL A 279 3.63 -33.97 21.94
CA VAL A 279 4.58 -32.94 21.51
C VAL A 279 5.91 -33.17 22.22
N ARG A 280 6.94 -33.49 21.47
CA ARG A 280 8.26 -33.81 21.99
C ARG A 280 9.32 -32.86 21.44
N VAL A 281 10.38 -32.66 22.20
CA VAL A 281 11.54 -31.85 21.80
C VAL A 281 12.81 -32.67 22.01
N SER A 282 13.54 -32.88 20.92
CA SER A 282 14.85 -33.52 20.98
C SER A 282 15.91 -32.55 21.52
N ASN A 283 16.90 -33.10 22.21
CA ASN A 283 18.05 -32.35 22.66
C ASN A 283 19.06 -32.14 21.54
N PRO A 284 19.94 -31.11 21.60
CA PRO A 284 21.05 -30.95 20.67
C PRO A 284 21.99 -32.17 20.70
N VAL A 285 22.56 -32.53 19.54
CA VAL A 285 23.50 -33.66 19.43
C VAL A 285 24.73 -33.46 20.31
N SER A 286 25.15 -32.22 20.55
CA SER A 286 26.32 -31.84 21.31
C SER A 286 26.07 -31.57 22.79
N ASP A 287 24.80 -31.60 23.24
CA ASP A 287 24.44 -31.23 24.60
C ASP A 287 23.18 -31.96 25.08
N THR A 288 23.04 -32.13 26.39
CA THR A 288 21.86 -32.79 26.99
C THR A 288 20.68 -31.89 27.22
N VAL A 289 20.87 -30.56 27.09
CA VAL A 289 19.84 -29.54 27.31
C VAL A 289 20.03 -28.36 26.37
N HIS A 290 18.96 -27.62 26.16
CA HIS A 290 19.02 -26.35 25.44
C HIS A 290 19.40 -25.20 26.36
N HIS A 291 20.38 -24.39 25.96
CA HIS A 291 20.84 -23.25 26.74
C HIS A 291 20.39 -21.91 26.17
N PRO A 292 19.95 -20.95 27.02
CA PRO A 292 19.70 -19.58 26.57
C PRO A 292 21.01 -18.80 26.47
N PHE A 293 21.13 -17.98 25.41
CA PHE A 293 22.28 -17.13 25.15
C PHE A 293 22.03 -15.71 25.61
N ARG A 294 23.00 -15.07 26.19
CA ARG A 294 23.02 -13.63 26.49
C ARG A 294 23.81 -12.86 25.45
N ILE A 295 23.33 -11.67 25.13
CA ILE A 295 24.02 -10.74 24.25
C ILE A 295 25.07 -10.02 25.10
N ARG A 296 26.37 -10.20 24.77
CA ARG A 296 27.47 -9.55 25.45
C ARG A 296 27.70 -8.14 24.87
N ASN A 297 28.06 -8.05 23.60
CA ASN A 297 28.33 -6.80 22.91
C ASN A 297 27.53 -6.69 21.63
N ILE A 298 27.31 -5.44 21.19
CA ILE A 298 26.70 -5.12 19.91
C ILE A 298 27.67 -4.21 19.16
N TYR A 299 28.15 -4.71 18.02
CA TYR A 299 29.03 -3.98 17.11
C TYR A 299 28.24 -3.51 15.90
N VAL A 300 28.32 -2.24 15.58
CA VAL A 300 27.58 -1.64 14.47
C VAL A 300 28.56 -1.09 13.45
N TYR A 301 28.44 -1.56 12.22
CA TYR A 301 29.22 -1.11 11.06
C TYR A 301 28.29 -0.34 10.12
N PRO A 302 28.29 1.01 10.16
CA PRO A 302 27.39 1.82 9.34
C PRO A 302 27.81 1.91 7.87
N ASN A 303 28.94 1.32 7.51
CA ASN A 303 29.44 1.19 6.15
C ASN A 303 29.94 -0.24 5.91
N ALA A 304 29.13 -1.09 5.31
CA ALA A 304 29.41 -2.51 5.13
C ALA A 304 30.52 -2.80 4.08
N SER A 305 30.95 -1.81 3.32
CA SER A 305 32.05 -1.96 2.34
C SER A 305 33.43 -2.15 2.98
N ILE A 306 33.52 -2.05 4.30
CA ILE A 306 34.75 -2.35 5.03
C ILE A 306 34.78 -3.84 5.31
N ASP A 307 35.74 -4.56 4.68
CA ASP A 307 35.93 -5.96 4.91
C ASP A 307 36.25 -6.20 6.41
N TYR A 308 35.40 -7.00 7.04
CA TYR A 308 35.61 -7.42 8.42
C TYR A 308 36.73 -8.46 8.42
N VAL A 309 37.88 -8.09 8.97
CA VAL A 309 38.94 -9.05 9.29
C VAL A 309 38.74 -9.53 10.71
N ASP A 310 38.45 -10.81 10.88
CA ASP A 310 38.29 -11.44 12.20
C ASP A 310 39.51 -11.14 13.10
N GLY A 311 39.24 -10.60 14.28
CA GLY A 311 40.25 -10.38 15.33
C GLY A 311 40.94 -9.02 15.34
N VAL A 312 40.70 -8.13 14.39
CA VAL A 312 41.21 -6.76 14.41
C VAL A 312 40.13 -5.82 14.99
N THR A 313 40.34 -5.31 16.19
CA THR A 313 39.59 -4.16 16.71
C THR A 313 39.95 -2.95 15.84
N PRO A 314 39.04 -2.38 15.09
CA PRO A 314 39.33 -1.21 14.27
C PRO A 314 39.77 -0.04 15.15
N THR A 315 40.79 0.69 14.68
CA THR A 315 41.40 1.82 15.41
C THR A 315 40.41 2.96 15.72
N ASN A 316 39.25 2.99 15.04
CA ASN A 316 38.22 4.00 15.20
C ASN A 316 36.92 3.41 15.77
N THR A 317 37.02 2.73 16.92
CA THR A 317 35.83 2.23 17.64
C THR A 317 35.27 3.32 18.54
N PHE A 318 34.02 3.67 18.39
CA PHE A 318 33.33 4.62 19.27
C PHE A 318 32.37 3.85 20.19
N HIS A 319 32.58 3.97 21.50
CA HIS A 319 31.67 3.41 22.50
C HIS A 319 30.56 4.41 22.80
N TYR A 320 29.33 4.08 22.42
CA TYR A 320 28.18 4.90 22.70
C TYR A 320 27.39 4.35 23.88
N THR A 321 27.29 5.17 24.93
CA THR A 321 26.49 4.90 26.12
C THR A 321 25.28 5.85 26.14
N ASP A 322 24.09 5.33 25.93
CA ASP A 322 22.86 6.09 26.14
C ASP A 322 22.55 6.20 27.63
N SER A 323 22.64 7.39 28.17
CA SER A 323 22.42 7.67 29.58
C SER A 323 21.36 8.72 29.78
N THR A 324 20.33 8.40 30.55
CA THR A 324 19.30 9.36 30.94
C THR A 324 19.64 9.98 32.30
N LYS A 325 19.51 11.31 32.38
CA LYS A 325 19.70 12.03 33.62
C LYS A 325 18.64 11.63 34.65
N VAL A 326 19.03 11.03 35.74
CA VAL A 326 18.10 10.61 36.80
C VAL A 326 17.71 11.80 37.67
N SER A 327 16.43 11.98 37.90
CA SER A 327 15.96 13.02 38.80
C SER A 327 16.42 12.72 40.24
N ARG A 328 17.02 13.73 40.85
CA ARG A 328 17.53 13.63 42.22
C ARG A 328 16.38 13.79 43.22
N PRO A 329 16.24 12.87 44.21
CA PRO A 329 15.28 13.08 45.29
C PRO A 329 15.56 14.37 46.05
N SER A 330 14.52 14.98 46.60
CA SER A 330 14.70 16.20 47.42
C SER A 330 15.60 15.90 48.63
N LYS A 331 16.38 16.89 49.06
CA LYS A 331 17.26 16.77 50.25
C LYS A 331 16.51 16.26 51.49
N LYS A 332 15.25 16.69 51.69
CA LYS A 332 14.37 16.22 52.78
C LYS A 332 14.12 14.72 52.69
N LYS A 333 13.82 14.21 51.46
CA LYS A 333 13.55 12.76 51.25
C LYS A 333 14.81 11.94 51.44
N LEU A 334 15.97 12.46 51.04
CA LEU A 334 17.26 11.78 51.27
C LEU A 334 17.64 11.69 52.74
N ILE A 335 17.48 12.79 53.51
CA ILE A 335 17.74 12.80 54.96
C ILE A 335 16.86 11.76 55.66
N ALA A 336 15.55 11.72 55.36
CA ALA A 336 14.66 10.74 55.96
C ALA A 336 15.03 9.29 55.58
N GLN A 337 15.42 9.07 54.32
CA GLN A 337 15.85 7.75 53.82
C GLN A 337 17.17 7.27 54.45
N TYR A 338 18.13 8.17 54.71
CA TYR A 338 19.40 7.83 55.32
C TYR A 338 19.22 7.62 56.83
N ALA A 339 18.43 8.45 57.50
CA ALA A 339 18.09 8.28 58.92
C ALA A 339 17.36 6.96 59.19
N SER A 340 16.50 6.48 58.29
CA SER A 340 15.79 5.19 58.45
C SER A 340 16.68 3.96 58.29
N ARG A 341 17.84 4.13 57.62
CA ARG A 341 18.87 3.05 57.46
C ARG A 341 19.87 2.98 58.64
N ASP A 342 20.14 4.12 59.25
CA ASP A 342 21.09 4.21 60.33
C ASP A 342 20.35 4.28 61.69
N THR A 343 20.24 3.18 62.36
CA THR A 343 19.51 3.00 63.64
C THR A 343 20.31 3.42 64.85
N THR A 344 21.49 4.05 64.71
CA THR A 344 22.27 4.53 65.82
C THR A 344 21.63 5.72 66.56
N LEU A 345 21.84 5.80 67.89
CA LEU A 345 21.36 6.93 68.72
C LEU A 345 21.78 8.27 68.22
N ALA A 346 23.03 8.38 67.69
CA ALA A 346 23.56 9.63 67.12
C ALA A 346 22.82 10.04 65.86
N SER A 347 22.41 9.07 64.99
CA SER A 347 21.61 9.32 63.80
C SER A 347 20.18 9.75 64.17
N ALA A 348 19.59 9.12 65.16
CA ALA A 348 18.26 9.45 65.67
C ALA A 348 18.23 10.87 66.27
N SER A 349 19.28 11.23 67.05
CA SER A 349 19.46 12.59 67.56
C SER A 349 19.60 13.64 66.45
N MET A 350 20.45 13.37 65.44
CA MET A 350 20.63 14.26 64.30
C MET A 350 19.33 14.45 63.50
N TYR A 351 18.58 13.40 63.27
CA TYR A 351 17.27 13.46 62.59
C TYR A 351 16.24 14.25 63.40
N SER A 352 16.21 14.03 64.74
CA SER A 352 15.33 14.78 65.66
C SER A 352 15.68 16.27 65.64
N ASP A 353 16.95 16.65 65.70
CA ASP A 353 17.39 18.04 65.67
C ASP A 353 17.11 18.69 64.31
N TYR A 354 17.20 17.93 63.23
CA TYR A 354 16.78 18.40 61.90
C TYR A 354 15.27 18.65 61.87
N LEU A 355 14.45 17.78 62.40
CA LEU A 355 12.99 17.92 62.44
C LEU A 355 12.55 19.10 63.29
N LYS A 356 13.28 19.39 64.39
CA LYS A 356 13.04 20.51 65.31
C LYS A 356 13.61 21.82 64.79
N GLY A 357 14.23 21.83 63.56
CA GLY A 357 14.81 23.02 62.93
C GLY A 357 16.12 23.54 63.53
N LYS A 358 16.71 22.80 64.46
CA LYS A 358 18.03 23.08 65.06
C LYS A 358 19.19 22.85 64.09
N VAL A 359 19.05 21.96 63.14
CA VAL A 359 20.05 21.66 62.12
C VAL A 359 19.40 21.89 60.71
N ASN A 360 20.12 22.62 59.86
CA ASN A 360 19.62 22.87 58.50
C ASN A 360 19.77 21.64 57.57
N LYS A 361 19.07 21.68 56.44
CA LYS A 361 19.05 20.57 55.46
C LYS A 361 20.42 20.23 54.89
N LYS A 362 21.34 21.22 54.80
CA LYS A 362 22.66 21.05 54.21
C LYS A 362 23.54 20.28 55.18
N ASP A 363 23.51 20.62 56.46
CA ASP A 363 24.35 20.02 57.49
C ASP A 363 23.87 18.63 57.88
N ALA A 364 22.56 18.43 57.96
CA ALA A 364 21.98 17.10 58.21
C ALA A 364 22.40 16.11 57.06
N LEU A 365 22.36 16.55 55.81
CA LEU A 365 22.76 15.72 54.67
C LEU A 365 24.28 15.48 54.65
N LYS A 366 25.11 16.46 55.03
CA LYS A 366 26.56 16.29 55.20
C LYS A 366 26.91 15.22 56.26
N TYR A 367 26.22 15.23 57.38
CA TYR A 367 26.39 14.23 58.43
C TYR A 367 26.22 12.80 57.89
N TYR A 368 25.11 12.53 57.22
CA TYR A 368 24.83 11.20 56.65
C TYR A 368 25.82 10.76 55.56
N ILE A 369 26.24 11.68 54.69
CA ILE A 369 27.23 11.42 53.64
C ILE A 369 28.60 11.10 54.19
N ASN A 370 29.01 11.76 55.32
CA ASN A 370 30.28 11.47 55.95
C ASN A 370 30.27 10.13 56.68
N LYS A 371 29.15 9.75 57.29
CA LYS A 371 29.03 8.56 58.06
C LYS A 371 28.97 7.27 57.25
N ASP A 372 28.35 7.31 56.09
CA ASP A 372 28.18 6.16 55.20
C ASP A 372 28.48 6.50 53.75
N SER A 373 29.55 5.87 53.23
CA SER A 373 29.96 6.04 51.80
C SER A 373 28.88 5.62 50.80
N SER A 374 27.97 4.74 51.18
CA SER A 374 26.83 4.32 50.33
C SER A 374 25.81 5.47 50.11
N SER A 375 25.81 6.46 51.01
CA SER A 375 24.96 7.67 50.93
C SER A 375 25.46 8.66 49.88
N ARG A 376 26.66 8.49 49.32
CA ARG A 376 27.27 9.35 48.30
C ARG A 376 26.67 9.24 46.91
N LYS A 377 25.62 8.44 46.79
CA LYS A 377 24.96 8.20 45.48
C LYS A 377 24.42 9.46 44.82
N TYR A 378 23.89 10.42 45.60
CA TYR A 378 23.25 11.63 45.06
C TYR A 378 24.05 12.92 45.31
N TYR A 379 24.85 12.95 46.37
CA TYR A 379 25.71 14.04 46.73
C TYR A 379 27.06 13.52 47.22
N THR A 380 28.13 14.21 46.90
CA THR A 380 29.47 13.96 47.41
C THR A 380 29.97 15.22 48.10
N LEU A 381 31.03 15.08 48.90
CA LEU A 381 31.73 16.21 49.51
C LEU A 381 33.00 16.52 48.73
N THR A 382 33.25 17.82 48.48
CA THR A 382 34.52 18.26 47.92
C THR A 382 35.62 18.12 48.98
N ALA A 383 36.87 18.28 48.58
CA ALA A 383 38.01 18.33 49.54
C ALA A 383 37.84 19.44 50.58
N ALA A 384 37.11 20.52 50.25
CA ALA A 384 36.76 21.61 51.17
C ALA A 384 35.52 21.29 52.03
N GLY A 385 34.95 20.11 51.97
CA GLY A 385 33.78 19.72 52.76
C GLY A 385 32.44 20.24 52.25
N ASP A 386 32.35 20.80 51.00
CA ASP A 386 31.11 21.28 50.42
C ASP A 386 30.34 20.20 49.70
N LEU A 387 28.98 20.26 49.79
CA LEU A 387 28.05 19.38 49.12
C LEU A 387 28.05 19.65 47.64
N GLN A 388 28.56 18.69 46.86
CA GLN A 388 28.51 18.71 45.40
C GLN A 388 27.50 17.66 44.92
N PRO A 389 26.60 18.05 44.03
CA PRO A 389 25.64 17.12 43.40
C PRO A 389 26.34 16.17 42.46
N VAL A 390 26.16 14.87 42.64
CA VAL A 390 26.66 13.83 41.74
C VAL A 390 25.75 13.80 40.49
N LYS A 391 26.32 13.90 39.29
CA LYS A 391 25.57 13.69 38.03
C LYS A 391 25.24 12.21 37.91
N LEU A 392 23.99 11.89 38.06
CA LEU A 392 23.47 10.51 37.98
C LEU A 392 22.93 10.28 36.62
N TYR A 393 23.42 9.25 35.96
CA TYR A 393 22.89 8.73 34.68
C TYR A 393 22.47 7.28 34.89
N LYS A 394 21.34 6.91 34.32
CA LYS A 394 20.94 5.52 34.17
C LYS A 394 21.40 5.11 32.78
N THR A 395 22.42 4.31 32.69
CA THR A 395 22.87 3.72 31.43
C THR A 395 21.76 2.84 30.91
N ARG A 396 21.36 3.09 29.68
CA ARG A 396 20.30 2.38 29.00
C ARG A 396 20.84 1.24 28.14
N THR A 397 21.84 1.55 27.33
CA THR A 397 22.41 0.61 26.36
C THR A 397 23.85 1.03 26.00
N ASP A 398 24.70 0.05 25.77
CA ASP A 398 26.07 0.24 25.31
C ASP A 398 26.22 -0.41 23.93
N TYR A 399 26.73 0.37 22.95
CA TYR A 399 27.02 -0.11 21.60
C TYR A 399 28.43 0.29 21.18
N TYR A 400 29.10 -0.57 20.40
CA TYR A 400 30.37 -0.27 19.75
C TYR A 400 30.10 0.12 18.31
N LEU A 401 30.17 1.42 18.01
CA LEU A 401 30.01 1.95 16.68
C LEU A 401 31.35 2.03 15.97
N ILE A 402 31.54 1.29 14.91
CA ILE A 402 32.76 1.24 14.12
C ILE A 402 32.56 2.13 12.90
N ASN A 403 32.87 3.41 13.08
CA ASN A 403 32.59 4.44 12.08
C ASN A 403 33.93 5.04 11.59
N SER A 404 34.44 4.51 10.49
CA SER A 404 35.74 4.97 9.94
C SER A 404 35.66 6.34 9.26
N LEU A 405 34.45 6.84 8.92
CA LEU A 405 34.27 8.05 8.12
C LEU A 405 33.50 9.16 8.86
N ASP A 406 33.12 8.92 10.11
CA ASP A 406 32.31 9.84 10.94
C ASP A 406 30.98 10.33 10.25
N ASN A 407 30.44 9.47 9.38
CA ASN A 407 29.30 9.82 8.52
C ASN A 407 27.95 9.74 9.25
N TYR A 408 27.90 9.15 10.44
CA TYR A 408 26.63 8.95 11.16
C TYR A 408 26.76 9.34 12.62
N SER A 409 25.77 10.06 13.12
CA SER A 409 25.66 10.37 14.53
C SER A 409 25.47 9.09 15.38
N PRO A 410 26.30 8.85 16.40
CA PRO A 410 26.16 7.68 17.27
C PRO A 410 24.77 7.55 17.90
N LYS A 411 24.17 8.67 18.27
CA LYS A 411 22.81 8.71 18.81
C LYS A 411 21.78 8.24 17.80
N ALA A 412 21.86 8.73 16.56
CA ALA A 412 20.92 8.36 15.52
C ALA A 412 20.97 6.86 15.21
N ILE A 413 22.16 6.27 15.18
CA ILE A 413 22.34 4.81 15.05
C ILE A 413 21.72 4.09 16.25
N ALA A 414 22.08 4.47 17.48
CA ALA A 414 21.60 3.83 18.71
C ALA A 414 20.07 3.91 18.85
N ASP A 415 19.47 5.00 18.38
CA ASP A 415 18.02 5.19 18.42
C ASP A 415 17.26 4.20 17.54
N ASN A 416 17.91 3.57 16.56
CA ASN A 416 17.31 2.57 15.68
C ASN A 416 17.61 1.12 16.10
N ILE A 417 18.33 0.90 17.20
CA ILE A 417 18.65 -0.43 17.73
C ILE A 417 17.72 -0.77 18.88
N PHE A 418 16.99 -1.89 18.77
CA PHE A 418 16.08 -2.41 19.80
C PHE A 418 16.71 -3.49 20.67
N ILE A 419 17.86 -3.99 20.27
CA ILE A 419 18.60 -5.04 20.96
C ILE A 419 19.28 -4.44 22.20
N ASN A 420 19.20 -5.13 23.33
CA ASN A 420 19.79 -4.66 24.57
C ASN A 420 21.04 -5.49 24.91
N PRO A 421 22.21 -4.88 25.11
CA PRO A 421 23.36 -5.56 25.69
C PRO A 421 23.05 -6.15 27.07
N ASN A 422 23.65 -7.27 27.41
CA ASN A 422 23.39 -8.05 28.62
C ASN A 422 21.98 -8.64 28.74
N GLY A 423 21.12 -8.44 27.74
CA GLY A 423 19.83 -9.09 27.62
C GLY A 423 19.95 -10.50 27.03
N TYR A 424 18.86 -11.26 27.11
CA TYR A 424 18.76 -12.51 26.37
C TYR A 424 18.59 -12.25 24.88
N TYR A 425 19.07 -13.17 24.05
CA TYR A 425 18.82 -13.17 22.61
C TYR A 425 17.31 -13.11 22.32
N SER A 426 16.93 -12.36 21.29
CA SER A 426 15.54 -12.25 20.86
C SER A 426 15.45 -11.95 19.37
N ASP A 427 14.91 -12.89 18.61
CA ASP A 427 14.65 -12.72 17.17
C ASP A 427 13.78 -11.50 16.88
N SER A 428 12.73 -11.28 17.67
CA SER A 428 11.81 -10.17 17.45
C SER A 428 12.49 -8.80 17.62
N LEU A 429 13.47 -8.66 18.53
CA LEU A 429 14.23 -7.42 18.69
C LEU A 429 15.21 -7.21 17.55
N ILE A 430 15.79 -8.29 17.00
CA ILE A 430 16.63 -8.23 15.81
C ILE A 430 15.80 -7.80 14.61
N GLN A 431 14.66 -8.45 14.36
CA GLN A 431 13.77 -8.08 13.26
C GLN A 431 13.29 -6.64 13.36
N ARG A 432 12.99 -6.16 14.57
CA ARG A 432 12.64 -4.75 14.79
C ARG A 432 13.80 -3.81 14.48
N THR A 433 15.02 -4.18 14.82
CA THR A 433 16.22 -3.38 14.49
C THR A 433 16.40 -3.29 12.98
N VAL A 434 16.27 -4.42 12.27
CA VAL A 434 16.32 -4.47 10.81
C VAL A 434 15.19 -3.62 10.21
N ALA A 435 13.95 -3.77 10.68
CA ALA A 435 12.82 -3.00 10.21
C ALA A 435 12.98 -1.49 10.45
N SER A 436 13.56 -1.11 11.60
CA SER A 436 13.84 0.29 11.93
C SER A 436 14.81 0.92 10.95
N PHE A 437 15.96 0.30 10.71
CA PHE A 437 16.93 0.81 9.73
C PHE A 437 16.38 0.80 8.30
N SER A 438 15.60 -0.21 7.93
CA SER A 438 14.93 -0.27 6.61
C SER A 438 13.94 0.89 6.45
N SER A 439 13.19 1.22 7.49
CA SER A 439 12.19 2.29 7.46
C SER A 439 12.79 3.68 7.27
N VAL A 440 14.03 3.88 7.64
CA VAL A 440 14.77 5.15 7.45
C VAL A 440 15.05 5.42 5.98
N GLY A 441 15.23 4.35 5.16
CA GLY A 441 15.43 4.47 3.70
C GLY A 441 16.80 5.03 3.29
N VAL A 442 17.81 4.91 4.16
CA VAL A 442 19.19 5.33 3.89
C VAL A 442 20.10 4.14 3.60
N PHE A 443 19.71 2.95 4.04
CA PHE A 443 20.48 1.72 3.86
C PHE A 443 19.84 0.80 2.82
N LYS A 444 20.67 0.13 2.04
CA LYS A 444 20.28 -0.84 1.01
C LYS A 444 20.10 -2.23 1.60
N TYR A 445 21.10 -2.68 2.39
CA TYR A 445 21.07 -3.95 3.06
C TYR A 445 21.40 -3.75 4.56
N ILE A 446 20.66 -4.47 5.38
CA ILE A 446 20.85 -4.50 6.83
C ILE A 446 20.96 -5.96 7.24
N THR A 447 22.09 -6.35 7.80
CA THR A 447 22.32 -7.70 8.27
C THR A 447 22.71 -7.69 9.75
N VAL A 448 22.18 -8.66 10.49
CA VAL A 448 22.56 -8.88 11.88
C VAL A 448 23.09 -10.30 12.01
N GLN A 449 24.37 -10.43 12.32
CA GLN A 449 25.07 -11.69 12.48
C GLN A 449 25.42 -11.91 13.95
N ALA A 450 25.19 -13.11 14.46
CA ALA A 450 25.58 -13.48 15.80
C ALA A 450 26.92 -14.25 15.77
N LEU A 451 27.85 -13.86 16.62
CA LEU A 451 29.11 -14.57 16.89
C LEU A 451 29.05 -15.18 18.29
N GLU A 452 29.14 -16.49 18.35
CA GLU A 452 29.17 -17.19 19.63
C GLU A 452 30.53 -17.01 20.32
N ILE A 453 30.45 -16.73 21.60
CA ILE A 453 31.63 -16.55 22.43
C ILE A 453 31.59 -17.56 23.56
N TRP A 454 32.64 -18.36 23.62
CA TRP A 454 32.82 -19.33 24.67
C TRP A 454 33.59 -18.67 25.83
N ASP A 455 32.93 -18.43 26.95
CA ASP A 455 33.55 -17.97 28.15
C ASP A 455 33.73 -19.17 29.10
N SER A 456 34.98 -19.64 29.19
CA SER A 456 35.34 -20.79 30.04
C SER A 456 35.23 -20.50 31.54
N THR A 457 35.11 -19.22 31.93
CA THR A 457 35.06 -18.79 33.32
C THR A 457 33.67 -18.67 33.91
N SER A 458 32.64 -18.38 33.09
CA SER A 458 31.28 -18.10 33.57
C SER A 458 30.28 -19.21 33.35
N TYR A 459 30.63 -20.28 32.63
CA TYR A 459 29.68 -21.33 32.16
C TYR A 459 28.40 -20.78 31.48
N GLN A 460 28.41 -19.50 31.15
CA GLN A 460 27.27 -18.82 30.52
C GLN A 460 27.51 -18.64 29.02
N GLN A 461 26.63 -19.18 28.22
CA GLN A 461 26.70 -19.03 26.76
C GLN A 461 26.36 -17.58 26.39
N SER A 462 27.28 -16.96 25.66
CA SER A 462 27.18 -15.56 25.24
C SER A 462 27.38 -15.40 23.74
N ILE A 463 26.74 -14.37 23.16
CA ILE A 463 26.92 -13.98 21.76
C ILE A 463 27.27 -12.50 21.67
N ASP A 464 28.10 -12.17 20.70
CA ASP A 464 28.27 -10.82 20.22
C ASP A 464 27.44 -10.66 18.94
N LEU A 465 26.76 -9.52 18.79
CA LEU A 465 25.97 -9.22 17.60
C LEU A 465 26.67 -8.21 16.73
N ILE A 466 26.77 -8.51 15.45
CA ILE A 466 27.35 -7.62 14.43
C ILE A 466 26.22 -7.12 13.54
N VAL A 467 25.95 -5.82 13.61
CA VAL A 467 24.99 -5.12 12.77
C VAL A 467 25.74 -4.44 11.63
N ARG A 468 25.52 -4.89 10.40
CA ARG A 468 26.12 -4.30 9.20
C ARG A 468 25.07 -3.52 8.44
N LEU A 469 25.37 -2.27 8.11
CA LEU A 469 24.50 -1.36 7.38
C LEU A 469 25.20 -0.97 6.08
N ASP A 470 24.62 -1.35 4.94
CA ASP A 470 25.12 -0.97 3.62
C ASP A 470 24.36 0.28 3.12
N PRO A 471 25.01 1.45 3.00
CA PRO A 471 24.34 2.69 2.65
C PRO A 471 23.93 2.70 1.16
N LEU A 472 22.77 3.28 0.90
CA LEU A 472 22.36 3.69 -0.44
C LEU A 472 23.24 4.85 -0.94
N GLN A 473 23.21 5.10 -2.23
CA GLN A 473 23.83 6.29 -2.81
C GLN A 473 23.35 7.55 -2.08
N ILE A 474 24.32 8.33 -1.58
CA ILE A 474 24.05 9.52 -0.76
C ILE A 474 23.29 10.58 -1.58
N ARG A 475 23.65 10.74 -2.84
CA ARG A 475 23.07 11.73 -3.76
C ARG A 475 22.49 11.02 -4.98
N THR A 476 21.27 11.36 -5.30
CA THR A 476 20.58 10.87 -6.51
C THR A 476 19.94 12.04 -7.21
N VAL A 477 20.06 12.05 -8.54
CA VAL A 477 19.39 13.00 -9.42
C VAL A 477 18.44 12.21 -10.30
N SER A 478 17.22 12.69 -10.48
CA SER A 478 16.22 12.11 -11.37
C SER A 478 15.70 13.16 -12.33
N TYR A 479 15.47 12.74 -13.55
CA TYR A 479 14.78 13.51 -14.58
C TYR A 479 13.60 12.68 -15.04
N GLU A 480 12.44 13.28 -15.06
CA GLU A 480 11.21 12.63 -15.49
C GLU A 480 10.48 13.55 -16.47
N PHE A 481 10.14 13.01 -17.62
CA PHE A 481 9.31 13.67 -18.61
C PHE A 481 7.91 13.06 -18.56
N ASN A 482 6.90 13.91 -18.39
CA ASN A 482 5.50 13.51 -18.37
C ASN A 482 4.79 14.15 -19.58
N ALA A 483 4.08 13.33 -20.32
CA ALA A 483 3.18 13.80 -21.38
C ALA A 483 1.81 13.17 -21.16
N ASN A 484 0.78 13.97 -21.23
CA ASN A 484 -0.61 13.53 -21.12
C ASN A 484 -1.49 14.31 -22.10
N THR A 485 -2.61 13.73 -22.43
CA THR A 485 -3.65 14.39 -23.21
C THR A 485 -5.02 14.11 -22.61
N THR A 486 -5.89 15.06 -22.68
CA THR A 486 -7.28 14.93 -22.21
C THR A 486 -8.23 15.58 -23.22
N SER A 487 -9.52 15.50 -22.94
CA SER A 487 -10.53 16.19 -23.74
C SER A 487 -10.44 17.72 -23.66
N ASP A 488 -9.75 18.28 -22.68
CA ASP A 488 -9.63 19.72 -22.46
C ASP A 488 -8.44 20.33 -23.15
N TYR A 489 -7.35 19.60 -23.23
CA TYR A 489 -6.13 20.06 -23.87
C TYR A 489 -5.56 19.00 -24.78
N LEU A 490 -5.00 19.46 -25.91
CA LEU A 490 -4.38 18.56 -26.89
C LEU A 490 -3.19 17.82 -26.30
N LEU A 491 -2.34 18.52 -25.55
CA LEU A 491 -1.11 17.97 -25.00
C LEU A 491 -0.69 18.75 -23.76
N GLY A 492 -0.55 18.03 -22.66
CA GLY A 492 0.12 18.50 -21.45
C GLY A 492 1.52 17.90 -21.37
N ASN A 493 2.53 18.72 -21.22
CA ASN A 493 3.92 18.31 -21.06
C ASN A 493 4.46 18.86 -19.76
N ALA A 494 5.18 18.04 -19.01
CA ALA A 494 5.88 18.48 -17.82
C ALA A 494 7.24 17.80 -17.69
N ILE A 495 8.23 18.55 -17.25
CA ILE A 495 9.55 18.06 -16.90
C ILE A 495 9.73 18.19 -15.41
N ASN A 496 10.07 17.09 -14.76
CA ASN A 496 10.41 17.05 -13.35
C ASN A 496 11.92 16.85 -13.19
N PHE A 497 12.53 17.67 -12.37
CA PHE A 497 13.88 17.50 -11.87
C PHE A 497 13.82 17.15 -10.40
N GLY A 498 14.44 16.05 -9.99
CA GLY A 498 14.53 15.63 -8.61
C GLY A 498 15.99 15.53 -8.15
N TYR A 499 16.28 16.10 -6.99
CA TYR A 499 17.54 15.91 -6.28
C TYR A 499 17.24 15.38 -4.89
N ASN A 500 17.84 14.25 -4.54
CA ASN A 500 17.68 13.66 -3.22
C ASN A 500 19.07 13.46 -2.59
N GLN A 501 19.28 14.08 -1.43
CA GLN A 501 20.46 13.89 -0.61
C GLN A 501 20.07 13.20 0.70
N LYS A 502 20.67 12.04 0.93
CA LYS A 502 20.48 11.27 2.16
C LYS A 502 21.60 11.61 3.15
N ASN A 503 21.23 11.64 4.42
CA ASN A 503 22.19 11.82 5.52
C ASN A 503 22.97 13.15 5.49
N LEU A 504 22.28 14.25 5.18
CA LEU A 504 22.86 15.59 5.10
C LEU A 504 23.43 16.05 6.47
N PHE A 505 22.68 15.81 7.55
CA PHE A 505 23.03 16.19 8.93
C PHE A 505 23.62 15.05 9.76
N HIS A 506 24.06 13.96 9.13
CA HIS A 506 24.60 12.76 9.78
C HIS A 506 23.61 12.05 10.73
N ARG A 507 22.29 12.32 10.59
CA ARG A 507 21.21 11.77 11.42
C ARG A 507 20.30 10.80 10.67
N MET A 508 20.78 10.31 9.51
CA MET A 508 20.00 9.46 8.58
C MET A 508 18.78 10.21 8.01
N ASP A 509 18.88 11.51 7.93
CA ASP A 509 17.89 12.40 7.33
C ASP A 509 17.89 12.32 5.80
N GLN A 510 16.80 12.79 5.19
CA GLN A 510 16.66 12.87 3.73
C GLN A 510 16.20 14.27 3.34
N LEU A 511 16.99 14.93 2.51
CA LEU A 511 16.62 16.19 1.88
C LEU A 511 16.25 15.91 0.41
N LYS A 512 15.03 16.29 0.01
CA LYS A 512 14.56 16.19 -1.37
C LYS A 512 14.24 17.58 -1.91
N LEU A 513 14.76 17.88 -3.07
CA LEU A 513 14.40 19.04 -3.88
C LEU A 513 13.70 18.52 -5.13
N SER A 514 12.56 19.09 -5.49
CA SER A 514 11.83 18.81 -6.72
C SER A 514 11.50 20.11 -7.43
N LEU A 515 11.73 20.13 -8.74
CA LEU A 515 11.35 21.23 -9.62
C LEU A 515 10.53 20.64 -10.76
N LYS A 516 9.31 21.13 -10.96
CA LYS A 516 8.45 20.71 -12.08
C LYS A 516 8.07 21.93 -12.87
N GLY A 517 8.29 21.92 -14.18
CA GLY A 517 7.76 22.87 -15.12
C GLY A 517 6.83 22.19 -16.10
N GLY A 518 5.64 22.71 -16.32
CA GLY A 518 4.66 22.13 -17.21
C GLY A 518 3.93 23.18 -18.03
N ILE A 519 3.47 22.75 -19.21
CA ILE A 519 2.60 23.53 -20.09
C ILE A 519 1.46 22.66 -20.60
N GLU A 520 0.28 23.23 -20.70
CA GLU A 520 -0.89 22.61 -21.31
C GLU A 520 -1.32 23.40 -22.54
N THR A 521 -1.57 22.69 -23.64
CA THR A 521 -1.97 23.27 -24.90
C THR A 521 -3.40 22.89 -25.23
N GLN A 522 -4.20 23.84 -25.66
CA GLN A 522 -5.59 23.68 -26.05
C GLN A 522 -5.79 23.98 -27.53
N LEU A 523 -6.74 23.25 -28.16
CA LEU A 523 -7.23 23.54 -29.49
C LEU A 523 -8.38 24.53 -29.41
N GLY A 524 -8.17 25.75 -29.89
CA GLY A 524 -9.20 26.77 -30.05
C GLY A 524 -9.52 26.96 -31.53
N GLY A 525 -10.59 26.31 -32.06
CA GLY A 525 -10.89 26.34 -33.48
C GLY A 525 -9.78 25.73 -34.33
N ASP A 526 -9.18 26.51 -35.21
CA ASP A 526 -8.08 26.09 -36.10
C ASP A 526 -6.70 26.37 -35.53
N VAL A 527 -6.58 26.91 -34.33
CA VAL A 527 -5.30 27.33 -33.73
C VAL A 527 -5.05 26.63 -32.40
N THR A 528 -3.84 26.09 -32.22
CA THR A 528 -3.38 25.54 -30.95
C THR A 528 -2.69 26.63 -30.15
N TYR A 529 -3.07 26.84 -28.91
CA TYR A 529 -2.42 27.80 -27.99
C TYR A 529 -2.11 27.19 -26.62
N ILE A 530 -1.18 27.79 -25.91
CA ILE A 530 -0.88 27.43 -24.54
C ILE A 530 -2.02 27.98 -23.67
N ASN A 531 -2.68 27.08 -22.93
CA ASN A 531 -3.76 27.41 -22.01
C ASN A 531 -3.25 27.64 -20.59
N THR A 532 -2.38 26.77 -20.11
CA THR A 532 -1.89 26.82 -18.73
C THR A 532 -0.39 26.60 -18.72
N SER A 533 0.31 27.37 -17.90
CA SER A 533 1.69 27.07 -17.53
C SER A 533 1.81 26.90 -16.03
N GLU A 534 2.59 25.91 -15.60
CA GLU A 534 2.83 25.62 -14.19
C GLU A 534 4.32 25.54 -13.86
N LEU A 535 4.68 26.04 -12.69
CA LEU A 535 5.99 25.84 -12.10
C LEU A 535 5.83 25.45 -10.63
N ASN A 536 6.33 24.27 -10.27
CA ASN A 536 6.31 23.77 -8.91
C ASN A 536 7.74 23.62 -8.40
N ALA A 537 8.02 24.16 -7.22
CA ALA A 537 9.27 23.94 -6.51
C ALA A 537 8.97 23.38 -5.12
N GLY A 538 9.53 22.21 -4.81
CA GLY A 538 9.33 21.53 -3.55
C GLY A 538 10.65 21.24 -2.84
N LEU A 539 10.71 21.55 -1.54
CA LEU A 539 11.79 21.18 -0.65
C LEU A 539 11.22 20.37 0.50
N SER A 540 11.73 19.17 0.73
CA SER A 540 11.32 18.38 1.89
C SER A 540 12.51 17.83 2.65
N LEU A 541 12.46 17.93 3.98
CA LEU A 541 13.43 17.38 4.91
C LEU A 541 12.73 16.38 5.81
N THR A 542 13.10 15.11 5.70
CA THR A 542 12.58 14.01 6.52
C THR A 542 13.62 13.61 7.57
N LEU A 543 13.23 13.65 8.83
CA LEU A 543 14.03 13.21 9.97
C LEU A 543 13.42 11.93 10.57
N PRO A 544 14.20 10.87 10.83
CA PRO A 544 13.70 9.62 11.44
C PRO A 544 13.54 9.76 12.96
N GLU A 545 12.97 10.85 13.41
CA GLU A 545 12.76 11.18 14.82
C GLU A 545 11.36 11.77 15.01
N PHE A 546 10.80 11.59 16.21
CA PHE A 546 9.57 12.26 16.60
C PHE A 546 9.94 13.63 17.22
N MET A 547 9.79 14.66 16.44
CA MET A 547 9.96 16.03 16.92
C MET A 547 8.58 16.64 17.13
N TRP A 548 8.23 16.90 18.38
CA TRP A 548 6.97 17.53 18.76
C TRP A 548 7.26 18.75 19.63
N PRO A 549 6.55 19.86 19.48
CA PRO A 549 6.81 21.08 20.28
C PRO A 549 6.71 20.84 21.79
N ILE A 550 5.85 19.92 22.19
CA ILE A 550 5.74 19.46 23.58
C ILE A 550 6.51 18.14 23.71
N PRO A 551 7.33 17.92 24.74
CA PRO A 551 8.17 16.75 24.89
C PRO A 551 7.34 15.47 25.15
N ILE A 552 6.76 14.92 24.12
CA ILE A 552 6.05 13.63 24.13
C ILE A 552 7.03 12.55 23.69
N GLN A 553 7.18 11.49 24.48
CA GLN A 553 8.00 10.36 24.12
C GLN A 553 7.14 9.32 23.38
N VAL A 554 7.31 9.22 22.09
CA VAL A 554 6.71 8.14 21.29
C VAL A 554 7.63 6.92 21.34
N PRO A 555 7.11 5.74 21.69
CA PRO A 555 7.92 4.52 21.65
C PRO A 555 8.50 4.27 20.25
N LYS A 556 9.79 3.94 20.19
CA LYS A 556 10.53 3.68 18.93
C LYS A 556 9.86 2.63 18.03
N ARG A 557 9.08 1.70 18.62
CA ARG A 557 8.35 0.65 17.89
C ARG A 557 7.35 1.16 16.84
N TYR A 558 7.00 2.45 16.89
CA TYR A 558 6.10 3.08 15.93
C TYR A 558 6.82 3.79 14.79
N PHE A 559 8.14 3.64 14.67
CA PHE A 559 8.97 4.22 13.59
C PHE A 559 8.61 5.68 13.29
N PRO A 560 8.71 6.58 14.28
CA PRO A 560 8.29 7.97 14.11
C PRO A 560 9.16 8.71 13.11
N LYS A 561 8.54 9.57 12.30
CA LYS A 561 9.21 10.47 11.35
C LYS A 561 8.66 11.86 11.46
N THR A 562 9.51 12.84 11.21
CA THR A 562 9.13 14.25 11.11
C THR A 562 9.50 14.77 9.74
N ASP A 563 8.54 15.34 9.04
CA ASP A 563 8.71 15.90 7.70
C ASP A 563 8.46 17.40 7.71
N TRP A 564 9.45 18.17 7.28
CA TRP A 564 9.34 19.58 6.92
C TRP A 564 9.20 19.70 5.43
N ARG A 565 8.18 20.40 4.95
CA ARG A 565 7.95 20.59 3.51
C ARG A 565 7.67 22.05 3.22
N VAL A 566 8.31 22.56 2.20
CA VAL A 566 8.02 23.86 1.61
C VAL A 566 7.74 23.63 0.16
N ASN A 567 6.54 23.96 -0.29
CA ASN A 567 6.15 23.87 -1.69
C ASN A 567 5.73 25.25 -2.18
N PHE A 568 6.24 25.61 -3.33
CA PHE A 568 5.85 26.78 -4.08
C PHE A 568 5.22 26.32 -5.39
N ASN A 569 4.01 26.74 -5.65
CA ASN A 569 3.27 26.43 -6.87
C ASN A 569 2.86 27.73 -7.55
N TYR A 570 3.26 27.88 -8.79
CA TYR A 570 2.87 28.94 -9.71
C TYR A 570 2.02 28.32 -10.82
N ILE A 571 0.84 28.85 -11.01
CA ILE A 571 -0.09 28.48 -12.09
C ILE A 571 -0.46 29.77 -12.80
N ASP A 572 -0.24 29.80 -14.10
CA ASP A 572 -0.68 30.86 -14.98
C ASP A 572 -1.67 30.28 -16.00
N GLN A 573 -2.93 30.52 -15.75
CA GLN A 573 -4.02 30.21 -16.68
C GLN A 573 -4.18 31.42 -17.57
N ILE A 574 -3.60 31.32 -18.77
CA ILE A 574 -3.57 32.40 -19.72
C ILE A 574 -5.01 32.78 -20.07
N ASN A 575 -5.32 34.06 -20.03
CA ASN A 575 -6.63 34.67 -20.18
C ASN A 575 -7.53 34.69 -18.94
N ASP A 576 -7.23 33.98 -17.89
CA ASP A 576 -8.06 33.94 -16.68
C ASP A 576 -7.33 34.57 -15.48
N PHE A 577 -6.35 33.90 -14.93
CA PHE A 577 -5.67 34.35 -13.72
C PHE A 577 -4.27 33.76 -13.53
N THR A 578 -3.47 34.43 -12.73
CA THR A 578 -2.18 33.94 -12.22
C THR A 578 -2.29 33.68 -10.73
N LEU A 579 -1.92 32.47 -10.28
CA LEU A 579 -2.00 32.06 -8.88
C LEU A 579 -0.64 31.63 -8.36
N PHE A 580 -0.25 32.17 -7.20
CA PHE A 580 0.87 31.71 -6.39
C PHE A 580 0.35 31.03 -5.13
N ASN A 581 0.80 29.82 -4.88
CA ASN A 581 0.48 29.09 -3.68
C ASN A 581 1.77 28.62 -3.00
N THR A 582 2.05 29.12 -1.81
CA THR A 582 3.18 28.71 -0.99
C THR A 582 2.68 27.96 0.23
N THR A 583 3.09 26.70 0.36
CA THR A 583 2.70 25.84 1.48
C THR A 583 3.93 25.49 2.30
N ILE A 584 3.87 25.73 3.59
CA ILE A 584 4.85 25.28 4.57
C ILE A 584 4.16 24.28 5.48
N GLU A 585 4.69 23.07 5.56
CA GLU A 585 4.09 21.97 6.35
C GLU A 585 5.10 21.40 7.33
N TYR A 586 4.62 21.14 8.52
CA TYR A 586 5.29 20.34 9.52
C TYR A 586 4.41 19.15 9.88
N ASN A 587 4.84 17.97 9.46
CA ASN A 587 4.10 16.74 9.64
C ASN A 587 4.88 15.77 10.53
N VAL A 588 4.21 15.14 11.45
CA VAL A 588 4.77 14.06 12.26
C VAL A 588 3.99 12.79 11.98
N SER A 589 4.68 11.74 11.60
CA SER A 589 4.06 10.46 11.28
C SER A 589 4.56 9.34 12.16
N ILE A 590 3.67 8.40 12.48
CA ILE A 590 3.97 7.16 13.17
C ILE A 590 3.40 5.99 12.40
N TYR A 591 4.11 4.87 12.41
CA TYR A 591 3.72 3.63 11.74
C TYR A 591 3.45 2.56 12.79
N GLU A 592 2.29 1.95 12.72
CA GLU A 592 1.93 0.82 13.56
C GLU A 592 1.96 -0.46 12.72
N ASN A 593 2.97 -1.30 12.97
CA ASN A 593 3.07 -2.64 12.38
C ASN A 593 2.80 -3.65 13.49
N SER A 594 1.60 -4.23 13.50
CA SER A 594 1.28 -5.35 14.39
C SER A 594 1.58 -6.67 13.68
N LYS A 595 2.20 -7.64 14.37
CA LYS A 595 2.44 -8.99 13.83
C LYS A 595 1.14 -9.71 13.43
N ASN A 596 0.01 -9.33 14.04
CA ASN A 596 -1.29 -9.95 13.82
C ASN A 596 -2.21 -9.14 12.90
N ASP A 597 -1.83 -7.90 12.55
CA ASP A 597 -2.61 -7.04 11.67
C ASP A 597 -2.12 -7.18 10.23
N ARG A 598 -3.00 -7.56 9.34
CA ARG A 598 -2.75 -7.62 7.88
C ARG A 598 -2.56 -6.25 7.26
N ALA A 599 -2.98 -5.18 7.94
CA ALA A 599 -2.91 -3.81 7.45
C ALA A 599 -1.73 -3.05 8.07
N GLN A 600 -0.99 -2.34 7.24
CA GLN A 600 -0.09 -1.29 7.70
C GLN A 600 -0.92 -0.06 8.10
N LYS A 601 -0.71 0.44 9.32
CA LYS A 601 -1.37 1.64 9.81
C LYS A 601 -0.37 2.79 9.88
N GLN A 602 -0.68 3.89 9.25
CA GLN A 602 0.10 5.11 9.31
C GLN A 602 -0.75 6.26 9.83
N HIS A 603 -0.28 6.91 10.87
CA HIS A 603 -0.88 8.11 11.44
C HIS A 603 -0.01 9.32 11.10
N ILE A 604 -0.60 10.35 10.51
CA ILE A 604 0.08 11.58 10.14
C ILE A 604 -0.61 12.74 10.87
N PHE A 605 0.14 13.46 11.69
CA PHE A 605 -0.33 14.63 12.40
C PHE A 605 0.27 15.89 11.73
N LYS A 606 -0.58 16.74 11.19
CA LYS A 606 -0.22 18.04 10.65
C LYS A 606 -0.32 19.08 11.76
N MET A 607 0.74 19.83 11.95
CA MET A 607 0.83 20.85 12.98
C MET A 607 0.51 22.25 12.45
N PRO A 608 -0.13 23.11 13.26
CA PRO A 608 -0.46 24.49 12.82
C PRO A 608 0.75 25.40 12.72
N ILE A 609 1.87 25.04 13.31
CA ILE A 609 3.11 25.81 13.26
C ILE A 609 4.24 24.87 12.85
N PRO A 610 4.77 24.98 11.64
CA PRO A 610 4.48 26.01 10.62
C PRO A 610 3.59 25.51 9.45
N THR A 611 2.46 24.84 9.68
CA THR A 611 1.55 24.52 8.56
C THR A 611 0.83 25.78 8.12
N LEU A 612 1.34 26.39 7.09
CA LEU A 612 0.92 27.67 6.55
C LEU A 612 0.72 27.54 5.06
N ASN A 613 -0.39 28.05 4.56
CA ASN A 613 -0.65 28.12 3.13
C ASN A 613 -0.97 29.59 2.77
N ILE A 614 -0.16 30.16 1.90
CA ILE A 614 -0.28 31.54 1.41
C ILE A 614 -0.73 31.49 -0.05
N VAL A 615 -1.92 31.96 -0.30
CA VAL A 615 -2.50 32.05 -1.65
C VAL A 615 -2.53 33.50 -2.09
N ARG A 616 -1.99 33.78 -3.29
CA ARG A 616 -2.03 35.10 -3.93
C ARG A 616 -2.46 34.98 -5.37
N VAL A 617 -3.29 35.90 -5.83
CA VAL A 617 -3.79 35.99 -7.19
C VAL A 617 -3.50 37.40 -7.73
N PRO A 618 -2.23 37.67 -8.12
CA PRO A 618 -1.82 39.06 -8.47
C PRO A 618 -2.42 39.56 -9.78
N ASN A 619 -2.71 38.67 -10.71
CA ASN A 619 -3.25 39.06 -12.02
C ASN A 619 -4.57 38.31 -12.26
N ILE A 620 -5.59 39.03 -12.60
CA ILE A 620 -6.91 38.56 -13.00
C ILE A 620 -7.27 39.30 -14.28
N SER A 621 -7.63 38.59 -15.34
CA SER A 621 -8.03 39.21 -16.62
C SER A 621 -9.33 40.00 -16.45
N ASP A 622 -9.55 40.97 -17.34
CA ASP A 622 -10.77 41.79 -17.28
C ASP A 622 -12.02 40.93 -17.49
N ALA A 623 -11.96 39.96 -18.38
CA ALA A 623 -13.08 39.01 -18.62
C ALA A 623 -13.38 38.15 -17.37
N PHE A 624 -12.36 37.59 -16.77
CA PHE A 624 -12.53 36.77 -15.56
C PHE A 624 -12.94 37.64 -14.36
N ARG A 625 -12.47 38.88 -14.31
CA ARG A 625 -12.91 39.87 -13.29
C ARG A 625 -14.39 40.22 -13.40
N GLU A 626 -14.94 40.36 -14.60
CA GLU A 626 -16.37 40.54 -14.83
C GLU A 626 -17.18 39.33 -14.32
N GLU A 627 -16.70 38.11 -14.59
CA GLU A 627 -17.29 36.87 -14.08
C GLU A 627 -17.26 36.82 -12.54
N LEU A 628 -16.12 37.14 -11.93
CA LEU A 628 -15.98 37.21 -10.47
C LEU A 628 -16.90 38.29 -9.86
N ASN A 629 -17.13 39.40 -10.55
CA ASN A 629 -18.04 40.44 -10.08
C ASN A 629 -19.50 40.04 -10.22
N ALA A 630 -19.81 39.21 -11.20
CA ALA A 630 -21.15 38.67 -11.38
C ALA A 630 -21.46 37.57 -10.33
N ASN A 631 -20.43 36.87 -9.80
CA ASN A 631 -20.60 35.85 -8.80
C ASN A 631 -19.76 36.16 -7.52
N PRO A 632 -20.34 36.79 -6.51
CA PRO A 632 -19.62 37.18 -5.29
C PRO A 632 -19.02 35.99 -4.52
N LEU A 633 -19.63 34.81 -4.57
CA LEU A 633 -19.10 33.59 -3.90
C LEU A 633 -17.88 33.05 -4.62
N LEU A 634 -17.89 33.04 -5.96
CA LEU A 634 -16.72 32.70 -6.76
C LEU A 634 -15.58 33.68 -6.51
N ARG A 635 -15.89 35.01 -6.48
CA ARG A 635 -14.90 36.02 -6.16
C ARG A 635 -14.19 35.81 -4.82
N GLN A 636 -14.93 35.45 -3.77
CA GLN A 636 -14.36 35.15 -2.46
C GLN A 636 -13.42 33.96 -2.49
N SER A 637 -13.67 32.96 -3.36
CA SER A 637 -12.81 31.78 -3.51
C SER A 637 -11.44 32.10 -4.11
N PHE A 638 -11.32 33.19 -4.86
CA PHE A 638 -10.08 33.70 -5.49
C PHE A 638 -9.43 34.86 -4.73
N GLU A 639 -9.97 35.26 -3.59
CA GLU A 639 -9.32 36.28 -2.75
C GLU A 639 -7.99 35.76 -2.18
N GLU A 640 -7.05 36.68 -1.98
CA GLU A 640 -5.77 36.36 -1.31
C GLU A 640 -6.01 35.88 0.12
N GLN A 641 -5.42 34.78 0.50
CA GLN A 641 -5.72 34.14 1.77
C GLN A 641 -4.48 33.59 2.46
N LEU A 642 -4.54 33.65 3.78
CA LEU A 642 -3.60 33.00 4.69
C LEU A 642 -4.33 31.88 5.42
N ILE A 643 -3.98 30.64 5.14
CA ILE A 643 -4.61 29.48 5.75
C ILE A 643 -3.64 28.87 6.74
N LEU A 644 -4.06 28.80 7.99
CA LEU A 644 -3.31 28.17 9.08
C LEU A 644 -4.13 26.99 9.60
N GLY A 645 -3.56 25.79 9.62
CA GLY A 645 -4.36 24.64 9.98
C GLY A 645 -3.60 23.50 10.66
N TYR A 646 -4.37 22.64 11.33
CA TYR A 646 -3.93 21.36 11.83
C TYR A 646 -4.75 20.25 11.20
N GLY A 647 -4.17 19.06 11.12
CA GLY A 647 -4.84 17.93 10.51
C GLY A 647 -4.37 16.61 11.05
N TYR A 648 -5.20 15.63 10.80
CA TYR A 648 -4.90 14.24 11.05
C TYR A 648 -5.25 13.42 9.83
N THR A 649 -4.34 12.53 9.42
CA THR A 649 -4.58 11.56 8.35
C THR A 649 -4.30 10.16 8.85
N LEU A 650 -5.22 9.24 8.65
CA LEU A 650 -5.07 7.81 8.87
C LEU A 650 -5.02 7.10 7.53
N ILE A 651 -4.00 6.25 7.35
CA ILE A 651 -3.86 5.38 6.19
C ILE A 651 -3.83 3.93 6.67
N LEU A 652 -4.73 3.10 6.15
CA LEU A 652 -4.75 1.65 6.33
C LEU A 652 -4.49 1.00 4.97
N ASN A 653 -3.49 0.11 4.87
CA ASN A 653 -3.13 -0.52 3.60
C ASN A 653 -2.75 -1.98 3.83
N THR A 654 -3.41 -2.92 3.16
CA THR A 654 -3.10 -4.37 3.23
C THR A 654 -2.21 -4.85 2.08
N GLN A 655 -2.12 -4.12 0.98
CA GLN A 655 -1.38 -4.52 -0.22
C GLN A 655 0.08 -4.94 0.02
N PRO A 656 0.86 -4.24 0.91
CA PRO A 656 2.26 -4.60 1.12
C PRO A 656 2.48 -5.92 1.87
N THR A 657 1.44 -6.49 2.47
CA THR A 657 1.57 -7.67 3.36
C THR A 657 1.45 -9.01 2.64
N GLY A 658 1.13 -9.01 1.36
CA GLY A 658 1.06 -10.21 0.53
C GLY A 658 -0.13 -10.22 -0.43
N LYS A 659 -0.15 -11.16 -1.35
CA LYS A 659 -1.27 -11.36 -2.27
C LYS A 659 -2.42 -12.03 -1.52
N HIS A 660 -3.41 -11.25 -1.12
CA HIS A 660 -4.67 -11.75 -0.60
C HIS A 660 -5.72 -11.76 -1.71
N VAL A 661 -6.74 -12.59 -1.57
CA VAL A 661 -7.92 -12.57 -2.46
C VAL A 661 -8.57 -11.18 -2.44
N LEU A 662 -8.58 -10.54 -1.26
CA LEU A 662 -9.13 -9.21 -1.08
C LEU A 662 -8.11 -8.33 -0.35
N ASP A 663 -7.63 -7.29 -1.04
CA ASP A 663 -6.82 -6.23 -0.48
C ASP A 663 -7.62 -4.94 -0.39
N TYR A 664 -7.29 -4.09 0.58
CA TYR A 664 -7.91 -2.79 0.74
C TYR A 664 -6.90 -1.68 1.09
N TYR A 665 -7.26 -0.47 0.70
CA TYR A 665 -6.62 0.76 1.07
C TYR A 665 -7.68 1.74 1.56
N LEU A 666 -7.46 2.35 2.71
CA LEU A 666 -8.31 3.42 3.24
C LEU A 666 -7.42 4.59 3.67
N ARG A 667 -7.66 5.75 3.12
CA ARG A 667 -7.10 7.00 3.60
C ARG A 667 -8.26 7.88 4.06
N THR A 668 -8.20 8.35 5.30
CA THR A 668 -9.11 9.37 5.81
C THR A 668 -8.30 10.54 6.30
N SER A 669 -8.72 11.77 6.01
CA SER A 669 -8.10 12.96 6.55
C SER A 669 -9.13 13.94 7.09
N ALA A 670 -8.75 14.62 8.16
CA ALA A 670 -9.50 15.72 8.75
C ALA A 670 -8.55 16.90 8.90
N GLU A 671 -8.94 18.06 8.43
CA GLU A 671 -8.19 19.31 8.50
C GLU A 671 -9.09 20.36 9.15
N PHE A 672 -8.53 21.05 10.14
CA PHE A 672 -9.19 22.16 10.85
C PHE A 672 -8.33 23.39 10.68
N ASN A 673 -8.90 24.45 10.15
CA ASN A 673 -8.22 25.70 9.80
C ASN A 673 -8.83 26.87 10.58
N THR A 674 -7.99 27.70 11.20
CA THR A 674 -8.32 28.87 11.99
C THR A 674 -7.01 29.63 12.32
N PRO A 675 -6.97 30.91 12.61
CA PRO A 675 -8.08 31.85 12.74
C PRO A 675 -8.38 32.70 11.48
N PHE A 676 -7.65 32.46 10.37
CA PHE A 676 -7.74 33.35 9.19
C PHE A 676 -8.67 32.79 8.09
N SER A 677 -8.92 31.51 8.11
CA SER A 677 -9.79 30.80 7.19
C SER A 677 -10.49 29.69 7.98
N ASP A 678 -11.65 29.99 8.54
CA ASP A 678 -12.31 29.09 9.50
C ASP A 678 -13.15 28.04 8.77
N PHE A 679 -12.58 26.84 8.58
CA PHE A 679 -13.31 25.71 8.03
C PHE A 679 -12.79 24.38 8.55
N ILE A 680 -13.63 23.36 8.47
CA ILE A 680 -13.26 21.95 8.65
C ILE A 680 -13.36 21.26 7.31
N LYS A 681 -12.34 20.51 6.92
CA LYS A 681 -12.35 19.65 5.73
C LYS A 681 -12.12 18.22 6.14
N VAL A 682 -13.02 17.32 5.75
CA VAL A 682 -12.90 15.89 5.97
C VAL A 682 -12.99 15.19 4.62
N ASP A 683 -12.06 14.28 4.34
CA ASP A 683 -12.10 13.47 3.13
C ASP A 683 -11.74 12.01 3.40
N ALA A 684 -12.27 11.10 2.58
CA ALA A 684 -11.98 9.68 2.61
C ALA A 684 -11.77 9.15 1.18
N ASP A 685 -10.77 8.27 1.01
CA ASP A 685 -10.49 7.49 -0.21
C ASP A 685 -10.40 6.03 0.21
N PHE A 686 -11.41 5.25 -0.15
CA PHE A 686 -11.46 3.80 0.08
C PHE A 686 -11.28 3.07 -1.23
N ARG A 687 -10.39 2.10 -1.26
CA ARG A 687 -10.15 1.23 -2.41
C ARG A 687 -10.14 -0.21 -1.97
N THR A 688 -10.68 -1.09 -2.79
CA THR A 688 -10.58 -2.53 -2.59
C THR A 688 -10.21 -3.21 -3.90
N TYR A 689 -9.38 -4.22 -3.79
CA TYR A 689 -8.83 -4.98 -4.90
C TYR A 689 -9.19 -6.45 -4.67
N LEU A 690 -10.13 -6.95 -5.47
CA LEU A 690 -10.52 -8.35 -5.46
C LEU A 690 -9.72 -9.06 -6.56
N ASN A 691 -8.72 -9.81 -6.16
CA ASN A 691 -7.87 -10.60 -7.04
C ASN A 691 -8.58 -11.93 -7.34
N ILE A 692 -9.19 -12.05 -8.52
CA ILE A 692 -9.89 -13.27 -8.96
C ILE A 692 -8.86 -14.35 -9.27
N ASN A 693 -7.83 -13.97 -10.02
CA ASN A 693 -6.65 -14.79 -10.32
C ASN A 693 -5.46 -13.87 -10.64
N THR A 694 -4.36 -14.43 -11.12
CA THR A 694 -3.14 -13.67 -11.45
C THR A 694 -3.33 -12.65 -12.57
N SER A 695 -4.29 -12.88 -13.48
CA SER A 695 -4.53 -12.08 -14.67
C SER A 695 -5.80 -11.23 -14.62
N ASN A 696 -6.63 -11.42 -13.60
CA ASN A 696 -7.93 -10.73 -13.52
C ASN A 696 -8.18 -10.19 -12.12
N ASN A 697 -8.52 -8.91 -12.03
CA ASN A 697 -8.90 -8.29 -10.77
C ASN A 697 -10.08 -7.31 -10.96
N ILE A 698 -10.87 -7.17 -9.91
CA ILE A 698 -11.90 -6.14 -9.81
C ILE A 698 -11.43 -5.11 -8.79
N VAL A 699 -11.42 -3.87 -9.20
CA VAL A 699 -11.06 -2.74 -8.35
C VAL A 699 -12.26 -1.86 -8.15
N PHE A 700 -12.58 -1.59 -6.91
CA PHE A 700 -13.59 -0.61 -6.51
C PHE A 700 -12.94 0.50 -5.72
N ARG A 701 -13.29 1.75 -6.04
CA ARG A 701 -12.88 2.93 -5.30
C ARG A 701 -14.10 3.76 -4.95
N ALA A 702 -14.14 4.28 -3.73
CA ALA A 702 -15.11 5.28 -3.29
C ALA A 702 -14.37 6.45 -2.65
N THR A 703 -14.62 7.65 -3.13
CA THR A 703 -14.10 8.88 -2.54
C THR A 703 -15.25 9.78 -2.11
N SER A 704 -15.11 10.35 -0.94
CA SER A 704 -16.05 11.34 -0.42
C SER A 704 -15.29 12.45 0.31
N GLY A 705 -15.83 13.63 0.30
CA GLY A 705 -15.28 14.75 1.04
C GLY A 705 -16.31 15.80 1.33
N VAL A 706 -16.13 16.50 2.44
CA VAL A 706 -16.92 17.66 2.83
C VAL A 706 -16.04 18.73 3.43
N ALA A 707 -16.22 19.95 3.01
CA ALA A 707 -15.59 21.14 3.57
C ALA A 707 -16.68 22.06 4.13
N ILE A 708 -16.63 22.35 5.43
CA ILE A 708 -17.66 23.08 6.18
C ILE A 708 -17.08 24.39 6.67
N PRO A 709 -17.54 25.56 6.18
CA PRO A 709 -17.16 26.85 6.73
C PRO A 709 -17.72 27.00 8.15
N LEU A 710 -16.89 27.45 9.10
CA LEU A 710 -17.25 27.58 10.52
C LEU A 710 -17.67 28.99 10.89
N ALA A 711 -17.19 30.02 10.18
CA ALA A 711 -17.45 31.41 10.52
C ALA A 711 -18.86 31.84 10.13
N GLY A 712 -19.55 32.38 11.11
CA GLY A 712 -20.67 33.25 10.89
C GLY A 712 -20.19 34.70 10.55
N LYS A 713 -21.07 35.51 10.02
CA LYS A 713 -20.81 36.95 9.70
C LYS A 713 -20.15 37.67 10.87
N ASN A 714 -18.84 37.83 10.79
CA ASN A 714 -18.16 38.83 11.59
C ASN A 714 -17.83 40.01 10.68
N PRO A 715 -18.59 41.11 10.73
CA PRO A 715 -18.39 42.26 9.85
C PRO A 715 -17.02 42.93 10.01
N ASP A 716 -16.34 42.70 11.14
CA ASP A 716 -15.05 43.26 11.46
C ASP A 716 -13.86 42.33 11.20
N ALA A 717 -14.12 41.12 10.67
CA ALA A 717 -13.04 40.17 10.33
C ALA A 717 -12.31 40.66 9.07
N MET A 718 -11.01 40.74 9.15
CA MET A 718 -10.13 41.12 8.04
C MET A 718 -10.28 40.18 6.82
N PHE A 719 -10.83 38.99 7.03
CA PHE A 719 -11.14 38.00 6.02
C PHE A 719 -12.54 37.43 6.29
N ASN A 720 -13.47 37.67 5.35
CA ASN A 720 -14.83 37.16 5.48
C ASN A 720 -14.86 35.68 4.97
N THR A 721 -15.11 34.73 5.85
CA THR A 721 -14.92 33.31 5.59
C THR A 721 -16.24 32.52 5.47
N GLU A 722 -17.19 33.05 4.72
CA GLU A 722 -18.41 32.29 4.38
C GLU A 722 -18.15 31.20 3.32
N VAL A 723 -17.04 31.27 2.60
CA VAL A 723 -16.70 30.39 1.46
C VAL A 723 -15.35 29.71 1.68
N ILE A 724 -15.28 28.45 1.28
CA ILE A 724 -14.04 27.67 1.30
C ILE A 724 -13.08 28.23 0.24
N PRO A 725 -11.78 28.43 0.53
CA PRO A 725 -10.79 28.81 -0.47
C PRO A 725 -10.76 27.91 -1.68
N TYR A 726 -10.63 28.45 -2.90
CA TYR A 726 -10.58 27.67 -4.14
C TYR A 726 -9.60 26.48 -4.10
N VAL A 727 -8.41 26.69 -3.55
CA VAL A 727 -7.38 25.66 -3.42
C VAL A 727 -7.75 24.52 -2.44
N LYS A 728 -8.79 24.70 -1.64
CA LYS A 728 -9.28 23.72 -0.65
C LYS A 728 -10.62 23.10 -1.05
N GLN A 729 -11.32 23.65 -2.02
CA GLN A 729 -12.58 23.10 -2.53
C GLN A 729 -12.35 21.78 -3.28
N PHE A 730 -13.43 21.03 -3.47
CA PHE A 730 -13.41 19.79 -4.21
C PHE A 730 -13.83 20.00 -5.66
N PHE A 731 -13.33 19.14 -6.53
CA PHE A 731 -13.74 19.05 -7.93
C PHE A 731 -13.83 17.59 -8.36
N THR A 732 -14.51 17.34 -9.49
CA THR A 732 -14.62 16.01 -10.10
C THR A 732 -14.38 16.08 -11.61
N GLY A 733 -14.22 14.89 -12.25
CA GLY A 733 -13.86 14.75 -13.65
C GLY A 733 -12.38 14.50 -13.89
N GLY A 734 -12.05 14.07 -15.09
CA GLY A 734 -10.68 13.79 -15.55
C GLY A 734 -10.23 12.34 -15.37
N ALA A 735 -9.02 12.05 -15.86
CA ALA A 735 -8.45 10.73 -16.00
C ALA A 735 -8.34 9.90 -14.70
N TYR A 736 -8.39 10.54 -13.53
CA TYR A 736 -8.26 9.91 -12.20
C TYR A 736 -9.52 10.04 -11.34
N SER A 737 -10.63 10.45 -11.93
CA SER A 737 -11.92 10.71 -11.28
C SER A 737 -13.05 10.12 -12.13
N VAL A 738 -14.04 10.91 -12.58
CA VAL A 738 -15.07 10.47 -13.50
C VAL A 738 -14.59 10.71 -14.94
N ARG A 739 -14.05 9.66 -15.56
CA ARG A 739 -13.28 9.74 -16.84
C ARG A 739 -14.08 10.20 -18.05
N ALA A 740 -15.40 10.10 -17.99
CA ALA A 740 -16.28 10.60 -19.07
C ALA A 740 -16.44 12.12 -19.10
N PHE A 741 -15.95 12.81 -18.07
CA PHE A 741 -16.03 14.25 -17.94
C PHE A 741 -14.63 14.84 -17.75
N THR A 742 -14.46 16.01 -18.28
CA THR A 742 -13.25 16.79 -18.19
C THR A 742 -12.97 17.25 -16.75
N VAL A 743 -11.70 17.48 -16.41
CA VAL A 743 -11.30 17.96 -15.08
C VAL A 743 -12.04 19.26 -14.76
N ARG A 744 -12.72 19.32 -13.59
CA ARG A 744 -13.46 20.50 -13.10
C ARG A 744 -14.62 20.94 -13.98
N LYS A 745 -15.14 20.09 -14.86
CA LYS A 745 -16.24 20.45 -15.75
C LYS A 745 -17.54 19.69 -15.40
N LEU A 746 -17.58 18.96 -14.29
CA LEU A 746 -18.75 18.24 -13.82
C LEU A 746 -19.25 18.82 -12.51
N GLY A 747 -20.51 19.20 -12.44
CA GLY A 747 -21.20 19.77 -11.28
C GLY A 747 -20.90 21.26 -11.07
N PRO A 748 -21.21 21.84 -9.91
CA PRO A 748 -21.91 21.20 -8.78
C PRO A 748 -23.37 20.89 -9.08
N GLY A 749 -23.83 19.72 -8.62
CA GLY A 749 -25.22 19.28 -8.87
C GLY A 749 -25.58 19.21 -10.35
N ALA A 750 -26.66 19.89 -10.73
CA ALA A 750 -27.08 20.06 -12.12
C ALA A 750 -26.64 21.40 -12.72
N TYR A 751 -25.91 22.22 -11.96
CA TYR A 751 -25.45 23.51 -12.44
C TYR A 751 -24.40 23.39 -13.54
N VAL A 752 -24.50 24.24 -14.54
CA VAL A 752 -23.53 24.36 -15.64
C VAL A 752 -23.36 25.82 -15.99
N ASP A 753 -22.12 26.24 -16.02
CA ASP A 753 -21.73 27.53 -16.54
C ASP A 753 -20.90 27.36 -17.82
N TYR A 754 -21.04 28.28 -18.75
CA TYR A 754 -20.32 28.27 -20.02
C TYR A 754 -19.62 29.58 -20.26
N ASP A 755 -18.37 29.50 -20.64
CA ASP A 755 -17.68 30.65 -21.22
C ASP A 755 -18.37 31.06 -22.50
N THR A 756 -18.86 32.31 -22.50
CA THR A 756 -19.57 32.90 -23.61
C THR A 756 -18.68 33.11 -24.85
N THR A 757 -17.36 33.16 -24.66
CA THR A 757 -16.37 33.38 -25.71
C THR A 757 -15.95 32.12 -26.42
N ASN A 758 -15.76 31.03 -25.68
CA ASN A 758 -15.20 29.76 -26.18
C ASN A 758 -16.17 28.57 -26.17
N PHE A 759 -17.40 28.77 -25.71
CA PHE A 759 -18.44 27.73 -25.59
C PHE A 759 -18.02 26.49 -24.75
N GLN A 760 -17.13 26.67 -23.80
CA GLN A 760 -16.64 25.62 -22.92
C GLN A 760 -17.19 25.80 -21.51
N ARG A 761 -17.39 24.69 -20.80
CA ARG A 761 -17.77 24.70 -19.38
C ARG A 761 -16.66 25.37 -18.56
N VAL A 762 -17.05 26.31 -17.68
CA VAL A 762 -16.13 26.96 -16.74
C VAL A 762 -15.69 25.97 -15.66
N ASP A 763 -14.51 26.17 -15.09
CA ASP A 763 -13.99 25.36 -14.00
C ASP A 763 -14.90 25.42 -12.78
N GLN A 764 -15.39 24.26 -12.35
CA GLN A 764 -16.33 24.12 -11.27
C GLN A 764 -15.68 23.46 -10.03
N VAL A 765 -15.90 24.08 -8.88
CA VAL A 765 -15.47 23.58 -7.57
C VAL A 765 -16.60 23.70 -6.56
N ALA A 766 -16.60 22.87 -5.52
CA ALA A 766 -17.67 22.85 -4.53
C ALA A 766 -17.20 22.32 -3.15
N ASP A 767 -18.13 22.30 -2.20
CA ASP A 767 -17.86 21.98 -0.79
C ASP A 767 -17.95 20.48 -0.51
N ILE A 768 -18.74 19.73 -1.30
CA ILE A 768 -18.95 18.29 -1.13
C ILE A 768 -18.54 17.57 -2.42
N LYS A 769 -17.91 16.41 -2.26
CA LYS A 769 -17.51 15.51 -3.34
C LYS A 769 -17.99 14.10 -3.04
N LEU A 770 -18.60 13.44 -4.02
CA LEU A 770 -18.95 12.03 -3.98
C LEU A 770 -18.55 11.38 -5.30
N GLU A 771 -17.72 10.33 -5.22
CA GLU A 771 -17.31 9.55 -6.39
C GLU A 771 -17.24 8.06 -6.05
N ALA A 772 -17.59 7.22 -7.02
CA ALA A 772 -17.39 5.78 -7.00
C ALA A 772 -16.89 5.31 -8.37
N ASN A 773 -15.90 4.45 -8.38
CA ASN A 773 -15.33 3.89 -9.60
C ASN A 773 -15.31 2.37 -9.45
N LEU A 774 -15.77 1.65 -10.43
CA LEU A 774 -15.70 0.19 -10.53
C LEU A 774 -14.96 -0.15 -11.82
N GLU A 775 -13.90 -0.95 -11.71
CA GLU A 775 -13.06 -1.33 -12.84
C GLU A 775 -12.74 -2.81 -12.80
N TYR A 776 -13.04 -3.55 -13.86
CA TYR A 776 -12.59 -4.91 -14.11
C TYR A 776 -11.38 -4.86 -15.03
N ARG A 777 -10.24 -5.36 -14.59
CA ARG A 777 -8.97 -5.43 -15.32
C ARG A 777 -8.69 -6.88 -15.68
N PHE A 778 -8.17 -7.08 -16.89
CA PHE A 778 -7.86 -8.41 -17.42
C PHE A 778 -6.70 -8.35 -18.40
N ASP A 779 -5.85 -9.35 -18.36
CA ASP A 779 -4.76 -9.48 -19.31
C ASP A 779 -5.30 -9.89 -20.70
N ILE A 780 -4.83 -9.23 -21.74
CA ILE A 780 -5.07 -9.61 -23.13
C ILE A 780 -3.87 -10.41 -23.64
N ILE A 781 -2.69 -9.85 -23.51
CA ILE A 781 -1.38 -10.45 -23.78
C ILE A 781 -0.38 -9.93 -22.76
N SER A 782 0.83 -10.54 -22.68
CA SER A 782 1.78 -10.31 -21.56
C SER A 782 2.10 -8.84 -21.21
N MET A 783 1.98 -7.90 -22.16
CA MET A 783 2.23 -6.47 -21.93
C MET A 783 0.97 -5.60 -22.11
N LEU A 784 -0.13 -6.19 -22.58
CA LEU A 784 -1.35 -5.45 -22.90
C LEU A 784 -2.50 -5.95 -22.01
N GLU A 785 -2.99 -5.07 -21.18
CA GLU A 785 -4.16 -5.30 -20.33
C GLU A 785 -5.36 -4.55 -20.89
N GLY A 786 -6.54 -5.13 -20.74
CA GLY A 786 -7.83 -4.49 -20.97
C GLY A 786 -8.47 -4.06 -19.65
N ALA A 787 -9.31 -3.03 -19.72
CA ALA A 787 -10.21 -2.74 -18.61
C ALA A 787 -11.58 -2.30 -19.12
N VAL A 788 -12.59 -2.66 -18.36
CA VAL A 788 -13.95 -2.14 -18.50
C VAL A 788 -14.32 -1.49 -17.17
N PHE A 789 -14.89 -0.30 -17.23
CA PHE A 789 -15.14 0.47 -16.03
C PHE A 789 -16.46 1.25 -16.08
N CYS A 790 -16.91 1.65 -14.92
CA CYS A 790 -18.02 2.58 -14.76
C CYS A 790 -17.67 3.55 -13.62
N ASP A 791 -17.64 4.83 -13.93
CA ASP A 791 -17.38 5.91 -13.00
C ASP A 791 -18.68 6.64 -12.70
N ILE A 792 -18.91 6.94 -11.42
CA ILE A 792 -20.09 7.65 -10.94
C ILE A 792 -19.59 8.76 -10.00
N GLY A 793 -20.17 9.96 -10.10
CA GLY A 793 -19.82 11.01 -9.15
C GLY A 793 -20.36 12.38 -9.49
N ASN A 794 -20.22 13.28 -8.52
CA ASN A 794 -20.51 14.71 -8.67
C ASN A 794 -19.92 15.50 -7.48
N THR A 795 -19.95 16.81 -7.59
CA THR A 795 -19.74 17.76 -6.49
C THR A 795 -21.01 18.52 -6.15
N PHE A 796 -21.09 19.07 -4.94
CA PHE A 796 -22.27 19.81 -4.49
C PHE A 796 -21.84 20.96 -3.59
N THR A 797 -22.65 22.03 -3.56
CA THR A 797 -22.54 23.07 -2.55
C THR A 797 -23.22 22.64 -1.26
N LEU A 798 -22.69 23.05 -0.12
CA LEU A 798 -23.28 22.75 1.19
C LEU A 798 -24.50 23.64 1.46
N LYS A 799 -24.42 24.92 1.02
CA LYS A 799 -25.48 25.91 1.17
C LYS A 799 -26.13 26.20 -0.19
N ASP A 800 -27.35 26.72 -0.14
CA ASP A 800 -28.00 27.27 -1.32
C ASP A 800 -27.16 28.43 -1.89
N ASP A 801 -26.95 28.39 -3.21
CA ASP A 801 -26.19 29.40 -3.95
C ASP A 801 -27.09 29.98 -5.05
N PRO A 802 -27.58 31.20 -4.90
CA PRO A 802 -28.44 31.86 -5.88
C PRO A 802 -27.80 31.98 -7.28
N PHE A 803 -26.46 31.98 -7.37
CA PHE A 803 -25.72 32.08 -8.63
C PHE A 803 -25.48 30.71 -9.28
N ARG A 804 -25.65 29.62 -8.52
CA ARG A 804 -25.50 28.24 -8.99
C ARG A 804 -26.74 27.43 -8.63
N PRO A 805 -27.85 27.65 -9.33
CA PRO A 805 -29.10 26.93 -9.06
C PRO A 805 -28.91 25.41 -9.23
N HIS A 806 -29.59 24.63 -8.41
CA HIS A 806 -29.50 23.15 -8.37
C HIS A 806 -28.11 22.56 -8.03
N ALA A 807 -27.25 23.38 -7.44
CA ALA A 807 -25.93 22.94 -6.99
C ALA A 807 -25.93 22.34 -5.59
N GLN A 808 -26.95 22.64 -4.76
CA GLN A 808 -27.01 22.26 -3.36
C GLN A 808 -27.21 20.75 -3.17
N PHE A 809 -26.54 20.21 -2.14
CA PHE A 809 -26.69 18.82 -1.72
C PHE A 809 -27.98 18.61 -0.92
N HIS A 810 -28.83 17.67 -1.38
CA HIS A 810 -30.00 17.21 -0.66
C HIS A 810 -29.99 15.70 -0.50
N PHE A 811 -30.15 15.21 0.73
CA PHE A 811 -30.10 13.76 1.02
C PHE A 811 -31.18 12.96 0.30
N THR A 812 -32.30 13.58 -0.04
CA THR A 812 -33.47 12.94 -0.67
C THR A 812 -33.26 12.60 -2.12
N ASP A 813 -32.41 13.35 -2.85
CA ASP A 813 -32.34 13.29 -4.31
C ASP A 813 -30.95 13.48 -4.92
N PHE A 814 -29.88 13.62 -4.10
CA PHE A 814 -28.50 13.75 -4.59
C PHE A 814 -28.11 12.65 -5.58
N TYR A 815 -28.63 11.43 -5.40
CA TYR A 815 -28.34 10.30 -6.29
C TYR A 815 -28.83 10.49 -7.72
N LYS A 816 -29.87 11.34 -7.93
CA LYS A 816 -30.35 11.72 -9.26
C LYS A 816 -29.43 12.70 -9.96
N LEU A 817 -28.54 13.31 -9.23
CA LEU A 817 -27.57 14.30 -9.71
C LEU A 817 -26.15 13.72 -9.82
N LEU A 818 -25.97 12.40 -9.65
CA LEU A 818 -24.69 11.74 -9.88
C LEU A 818 -24.52 11.42 -11.36
N ALA A 819 -23.47 11.93 -11.98
CA ALA A 819 -23.11 11.58 -13.34
C ALA A 819 -22.67 10.12 -13.44
N VAL A 820 -22.89 9.49 -14.59
CA VAL A 820 -22.52 8.09 -14.86
C VAL A 820 -21.75 8.02 -16.17
N GLY A 821 -20.53 7.47 -16.11
CA GLY A 821 -19.61 7.35 -17.24
C GLY A 821 -19.03 5.96 -17.39
N PRO A 822 -19.70 5.03 -18.11
CA PRO A 822 -19.08 3.78 -18.50
C PRO A 822 -17.99 3.98 -19.54
N GLY A 823 -17.01 3.07 -19.55
CA GLY A 823 -15.92 3.11 -20.52
C GLY A 823 -15.12 1.83 -20.58
N ALA A 824 -14.18 1.84 -21.52
CA ALA A 824 -13.20 0.77 -21.68
C ALA A 824 -11.83 1.40 -21.95
N GLY A 825 -10.78 0.67 -21.61
CA GLY A 825 -9.43 1.16 -21.83
C GLY A 825 -8.43 0.04 -22.07
N LEU A 826 -7.31 0.44 -22.67
CA LEU A 826 -6.16 -0.41 -22.88
C LEU A 826 -5.00 0.11 -22.03
N ARG A 827 -4.19 -0.81 -21.54
CA ARG A 827 -3.01 -0.54 -20.71
C ARG A 827 -1.83 -1.30 -21.29
N LEU A 828 -0.73 -0.58 -21.51
CA LEU A 828 0.56 -1.17 -21.87
C LEU A 828 1.44 -1.15 -20.63
N ASP A 829 1.61 -2.33 -20.02
CA ASP A 829 2.45 -2.51 -18.83
C ASP A 829 3.87 -2.93 -19.22
N PHE A 830 4.83 -2.08 -18.91
CA PHE A 830 6.24 -2.31 -19.12
C PHE A 830 6.96 -2.81 -17.86
N GLY A 831 6.21 -3.13 -16.79
CA GLY A 831 6.73 -3.60 -15.51
C GLY A 831 7.22 -2.49 -14.57
N TYR A 832 7.67 -1.35 -15.09
CA TYR A 832 8.12 -0.19 -14.32
C TYR A 832 7.26 1.07 -14.57
N PHE A 833 6.46 1.09 -15.61
CA PHE A 833 5.38 2.07 -15.84
C PHE A 833 4.31 1.48 -16.76
N VAL A 834 3.10 2.02 -16.64
CA VAL A 834 1.93 1.64 -17.42
C VAL A 834 1.49 2.84 -18.25
N ILE A 835 1.31 2.69 -19.56
CA ILE A 835 0.64 3.66 -20.40
C ILE A 835 -0.80 3.19 -20.56
N ARG A 836 -1.77 4.06 -20.32
CA ARG A 836 -3.18 3.74 -20.52
C ARG A 836 -3.89 4.70 -21.44
N VAL A 837 -4.81 4.18 -22.21
CA VAL A 837 -5.76 4.93 -23.03
C VAL A 837 -7.16 4.50 -22.62
N ASP A 838 -7.92 5.41 -22.04
CA ASP A 838 -9.30 5.17 -21.63
C ASP A 838 -10.26 5.95 -22.52
N ALA A 839 -11.30 5.29 -23.03
CA ALA A 839 -12.41 5.90 -23.73
C ALA A 839 -13.68 5.76 -22.86
N ALA A 840 -14.28 6.87 -22.47
CA ALA A 840 -15.45 6.91 -21.60
C ALA A 840 -16.57 7.74 -22.22
N TYR A 841 -17.81 7.30 -22.03
CA TYR A 841 -18.99 7.98 -22.56
C TYR A 841 -19.85 8.53 -21.41
N PRO A 842 -20.23 9.82 -21.42
CA PRO A 842 -21.13 10.41 -20.42
C PRO A 842 -22.56 9.88 -20.63
N LEU A 843 -22.81 8.65 -20.10
CA LEU A 843 -24.11 8.00 -20.25
C LEU A 843 -25.21 8.84 -19.61
N TYR A 844 -24.95 9.35 -18.43
CA TYR A 844 -25.83 10.24 -17.69
C TYR A 844 -25.08 11.49 -17.24
N ASP A 845 -25.53 12.65 -17.71
CA ASP A 845 -25.08 13.98 -17.31
C ASP A 845 -26.23 14.64 -16.54
N PRO A 846 -26.07 14.93 -15.22
CA PRO A 846 -27.18 15.49 -14.41
C PRO A 846 -27.70 16.80 -14.92
N ALA A 847 -26.92 17.59 -15.63
CA ALA A 847 -27.33 18.84 -16.24
C ALA A 847 -28.21 18.62 -17.51
N LEU A 848 -27.88 17.58 -18.30
CA LEU A 848 -28.55 17.34 -19.60
C LEU A 848 -29.64 16.29 -19.52
N ASP A 849 -29.58 15.36 -18.57
CA ASP A 849 -30.49 14.21 -18.45
C ASP A 849 -31.24 14.20 -17.10
N GLY A 850 -30.83 15.04 -16.15
CA GLY A 850 -31.33 15.06 -14.78
C GLY A 850 -32.72 15.69 -14.63
N PRO A 851 -33.22 15.78 -13.39
CA PRO A 851 -34.56 16.27 -13.10
C PRO A 851 -34.79 17.76 -13.47
N TYR A 852 -33.71 18.53 -13.58
CA TYR A 852 -33.73 19.96 -13.90
C TYR A 852 -33.41 20.27 -15.36
N ARG A 853 -33.44 19.23 -16.22
CA ARG A 853 -33.04 19.31 -17.63
C ARG A 853 -33.78 20.43 -18.40
N GLU A 854 -35.10 20.54 -18.24
CA GLU A 854 -35.89 21.55 -18.99
C GLU A 854 -35.49 22.99 -18.62
N GLU A 855 -35.21 23.23 -17.34
CA GLU A 855 -34.75 24.51 -16.84
C GLU A 855 -33.35 24.87 -17.33
N VAL A 856 -32.41 23.89 -17.24
CA VAL A 856 -31.05 24.03 -17.76
C VAL A 856 -31.07 24.28 -19.27
N LEU A 857 -31.83 23.48 -20.04
CA LEU A 857 -31.93 23.68 -21.50
C LEU A 857 -32.61 24.98 -21.87
N GLY A 858 -33.62 25.40 -21.14
CA GLY A 858 -34.26 26.69 -21.31
C GLY A 858 -33.31 27.87 -21.08
N ALA A 859 -32.41 27.79 -20.11
CA ALA A 859 -31.36 28.75 -19.87
C ALA A 859 -30.37 28.83 -21.05
N TYR A 860 -29.98 27.68 -21.64
CA TYR A 860 -29.14 27.60 -22.84
C TYR A 860 -29.80 28.33 -24.05
N GLU A 861 -31.06 27.99 -24.31
CA GLU A 861 -31.81 28.58 -25.44
C GLU A 861 -31.99 30.07 -25.24
N ALA A 862 -32.30 30.52 -24.02
CA ALA A 862 -32.44 31.93 -23.68
C ALA A 862 -31.14 32.74 -23.86
N ALA A 863 -30.00 32.09 -23.58
CA ALA A 863 -28.70 32.67 -23.81
C ALA A 863 -28.20 32.55 -25.25
N GLY A 864 -28.97 31.95 -26.17
CA GLY A 864 -28.60 31.77 -27.57
C GLY A 864 -27.59 30.64 -27.84
N TYR A 865 -27.40 29.73 -26.89
CA TYR A 865 -26.43 28.65 -27.00
C TYR A 865 -27.06 27.37 -27.60
N THR A 866 -26.25 26.61 -28.30
CA THR A 866 -26.60 25.25 -28.74
C THR A 866 -26.34 24.25 -27.66
N VAL A 867 -27.31 23.37 -27.38
CA VAL A 867 -27.14 22.27 -26.40
C VAL A 867 -25.93 21.41 -26.79
N PRO A 868 -24.97 21.19 -25.90
CA PRO A 868 -23.80 20.39 -26.22
C PRO A 868 -24.16 18.92 -26.47
N SER A 869 -23.53 18.32 -27.47
CA SER A 869 -23.68 16.88 -27.72
C SER A 869 -22.76 16.09 -26.81
N LYS A 870 -23.24 14.99 -26.23
CA LYS A 870 -22.42 14.05 -25.50
C LYS A 870 -21.37 13.43 -26.43
N LYS A 871 -20.10 13.53 -26.08
CA LYS A 871 -18.98 12.97 -26.85
C LYS A 871 -18.22 11.96 -25.99
N VAL A 872 -17.59 10.99 -26.64
CA VAL A 872 -16.64 10.10 -25.99
C VAL A 872 -15.42 10.91 -25.55
N ALA A 873 -15.09 10.85 -24.26
CA ALA A 873 -13.87 11.41 -23.72
C ALA A 873 -12.74 10.37 -23.85
N ILE A 874 -11.62 10.78 -24.43
CA ILE A 874 -10.42 9.95 -24.54
C ILE A 874 -9.36 10.51 -23.61
N ASN A 875 -8.88 9.69 -22.72
CA ASN A 875 -7.83 10.04 -21.75
C ASN A 875 -6.60 9.18 -21.99
N LEU A 876 -5.46 9.81 -22.24
CA LEU A 876 -4.15 9.18 -22.22
C LEU A 876 -3.46 9.53 -20.91
N ALA A 877 -2.96 8.55 -20.19
CA ALA A 877 -2.31 8.78 -18.90
C ALA A 877 -1.25 7.70 -18.59
N ILE A 878 -0.38 8.01 -17.65
CA ILE A 878 0.64 7.10 -17.13
C ILE A 878 0.21 6.60 -15.74
N GLY A 879 0.31 5.29 -15.54
CA GLY A 879 -0.12 4.61 -14.32
C GLY A 879 -1.59 4.22 -14.30
N TYR A 880 -1.98 3.45 -13.29
CA TYR A 880 -3.38 3.09 -13.06
C TYR A 880 -4.18 4.29 -12.53
N PRO A 881 -5.49 4.36 -12.76
CA PRO A 881 -6.31 5.50 -12.32
C PRO A 881 -6.41 5.59 -10.78
N PHE A 882 -6.27 4.47 -10.10
CA PHE A 882 -6.30 4.34 -8.64
C PHE A 882 -5.68 3.03 -8.15
#